data_c9881d1988571c7f3a1707f994350612
#
_entry.id   c9881d1988571c7f3a1707f994350612
#
_cell.length_a   1.000
_cell.length_b   1.000
_cell.length_c   1.000
_cell.angle_alpha   90.00
_cell.angle_beta   90.00
_cell.angle_gamma   90.00
#
_symmetry.space_group_name_H-M   'P 1'
#
loop_
_entity.id
_entity.type
_entity.pdbx_description
1 polymer ?
#
loop_
_entity_poly.entity_id
_entity_poly.type
_entity_poly.pdbx_seq_one_letter_code
_entity_poly.pdbx_strand_id
1 'polypeptide(L)'
;MTNSVLVLGAGIAGMRAAAELVQQGFEVYLLEKKSRIDNNWESIDHLFPTDECAACSLQPLLLELFNNANAKILTSTELLSLRGQAGDLTAEVLKEKDEDKGGSKEVLSVGAVIVATGQEEDKGETHEHLGYGMQALAERLGLELDDKGNFKRDLENGHPLLTARKGVFVCGGGLGPIKIGESVVRACAAASQAASLLVPAKRNGLTKPEENHFFPVKAEDEPRIAVVIDQGDADVKDLLDLDELATYTQSLPGVEQVELTARASDGSSIKDLIGTGDFNRLIVAGPSPIPHEGLFQRHAAEADLNPYLLEMVNLHNQCARVHSSDRKQATEKAKTLMNMGVARVRQLEPLEELKFDITQSCLVIGGSISGVACAVRLAEMGINVHLVTSSPEQEKIRESDHPLIKPLPAKLSNSENVIVHTDAAVEDSQGCLGNFIVTLNQPGEPETLKVGAIVLASAMSIEKGGDGSPLEESLALEKDSDGFYKSTQGIMNLLDFTTEGVFNCGAARTALEIEVAVLDGEAAASRAACILSSPSITRSPVISLVVNENCDGCAYCIDPCPTRSLTLLEYVHRSAVKKVAEHNKVTCIGCGICMSTCPKKGIFVKHFRLETFSEMVKTALKASDFQPSIICFCCSRCAYPGADAAGSMGIQYPASVKIIRSVCSGMIHPNIVIDALTQDGADGVLLCGCHPGNCRSREGVLKAQARTEAIDLMLEDFALEPERFRLEFIAASEGKKFAKVIEEMTEELSALGPNPYNKT
;
A
#
# COMPACT_ATOMS: atom_id res chain seq x y z
N MET A 1 12.87 14.30 25.67
CA MET A 1 11.71 13.93 24.84
C MET A 1 12.11 12.76 23.97
N THR A 2 11.32 11.71 23.95
CA THR A 2 11.52 10.55 23.09
C THR A 2 10.79 10.75 21.77
N ASN A 3 11.35 10.23 20.66
CA ASN A 3 10.75 10.30 19.31
C ASN A 3 9.85 9.10 19.01
N SER A 4 9.21 8.53 20.02
CA SER A 4 8.39 7.32 19.89
C SER A 4 6.96 7.54 20.40
N VAL A 5 6.00 6.85 19.79
CA VAL A 5 4.58 6.91 20.12
C VAL A 5 4.05 5.52 20.40
N LEU A 6 3.27 5.39 21.46
CA LEU A 6 2.53 4.17 21.79
C LEU A 6 1.12 4.28 21.23
N VAL A 7 0.70 3.30 20.43
CA VAL A 7 -0.66 3.18 19.92
C VAL A 7 -1.30 1.94 20.52
N LEU A 8 -2.41 2.11 21.25
CA LEU A 8 -3.15 1.04 21.93
C LEU A 8 -4.33 0.58 21.08
N GLY A 9 -4.27 -0.66 20.60
CA GLY A 9 -5.28 -1.31 19.76
C GLY A 9 -4.89 -1.24 18.27
N ALA A 10 -4.80 -2.41 17.63
CA ALA A 10 -4.48 -2.55 16.21
C ALA A 10 -5.75 -2.64 15.32
N GLY A 11 -6.83 -1.98 15.73
CA GLY A 11 -8.01 -1.74 14.90
C GLY A 11 -7.71 -0.76 13.75
N ILE A 12 -8.72 -0.48 12.91
CA ILE A 12 -8.61 0.44 11.76
C ILE A 12 -8.02 1.79 12.18
N ALA A 13 -8.52 2.38 13.29
CA ALA A 13 -8.00 3.65 13.80
C ALA A 13 -6.54 3.56 14.25
N GLY A 14 -6.19 2.50 15.00
CA GLY A 14 -4.82 2.33 15.52
C GLY A 14 -3.81 2.08 14.41
N MET A 15 -4.13 1.21 13.46
CA MET A 15 -3.28 0.98 12.29
C MET A 15 -3.10 2.24 11.45
N ARG A 16 -4.17 3.01 11.26
CA ARG A 16 -4.08 4.26 10.51
C ARG A 16 -3.23 5.30 11.23
N ALA A 17 -3.43 5.52 12.52
CA ALA A 17 -2.62 6.43 13.31
C ALA A 17 -1.13 6.01 13.34
N ALA A 18 -0.87 4.71 13.48
CA ALA A 18 0.48 4.17 13.44
C ALA A 18 1.17 4.41 12.09
N ALA A 19 0.49 4.16 10.97
CA ALA A 19 1.02 4.38 9.63
C ALA A 19 1.33 5.87 9.37
N GLU A 20 0.43 6.79 9.77
CA GLU A 20 0.69 8.22 9.67
C GLU A 20 1.98 8.64 10.38
N LEU A 21 2.17 8.16 11.60
CA LEU A 21 3.35 8.50 12.41
C LEU A 21 4.64 7.88 11.85
N VAL A 22 4.57 6.64 11.41
CA VAL A 22 5.72 5.93 10.81
C VAL A 22 6.16 6.61 9.51
N GLN A 23 5.22 7.00 8.65
CA GLN A 23 5.52 7.78 7.43
C GLN A 23 6.15 9.13 7.74
N GLN A 24 5.75 9.75 8.84
CA GLN A 24 6.37 10.99 9.32
C GLN A 24 7.72 10.76 9.99
N GLY A 25 8.20 9.52 10.13
CA GLY A 25 9.52 9.15 10.68
C GLY A 25 9.58 9.04 12.20
N PHE A 26 8.44 8.83 12.87
CA PHE A 26 8.39 8.50 14.29
C PHE A 26 8.54 6.99 14.51
N GLU A 27 9.15 6.58 15.61
CA GLU A 27 9.10 5.20 16.08
C GLU A 27 7.73 4.92 16.71
N VAL A 28 7.08 3.83 16.32
CA VAL A 28 5.73 3.50 16.80
C VAL A 28 5.70 2.10 17.40
N TYR A 29 5.20 2.01 18.63
CA TYR A 29 4.83 0.76 19.28
C TYR A 29 3.32 0.58 19.15
N LEU A 30 2.90 -0.36 18.29
CA LEU A 30 1.49 -0.72 18.11
C LEU A 30 1.17 -1.95 18.95
N LEU A 31 0.40 -1.76 20.03
CA LEU A 31 0.01 -2.83 20.92
C LEU A 31 -1.35 -3.42 20.52
N GLU A 32 -1.38 -4.75 20.44
CA GLU A 32 -2.61 -5.52 20.27
C GLU A 32 -2.70 -6.62 21.32
N LYS A 33 -3.83 -6.69 22.02
CA LYS A 33 -4.07 -7.70 23.04
C LYS A 33 -4.23 -9.10 22.46
N LYS A 34 -4.88 -9.21 21.30
CA LYS A 34 -5.02 -10.48 20.59
C LYS A 34 -3.69 -10.98 20.07
N SER A 35 -3.57 -12.29 19.86
CA SER A 35 -2.38 -12.92 19.27
C SER A 35 -2.18 -12.57 17.79
N ARG A 36 -3.21 -12.07 17.13
CA ARG A 36 -3.20 -11.66 15.73
C ARG A 36 -3.82 -10.27 15.58
N ILE A 37 -3.36 -9.53 14.57
CA ILE A 37 -4.08 -8.37 14.06
C ILE A 37 -5.20 -8.90 13.17
N ASP A 38 -6.26 -9.31 13.81
CA ASP A 38 -7.44 -9.80 13.14
C ASP A 38 -8.64 -8.99 13.69
N ASN A 39 -9.08 -8.05 12.91
CA ASN A 39 -10.21 -7.21 13.25
C ASN A 39 -11.54 -7.78 12.75
N ASN A 40 -11.71 -9.10 12.78
CA ASN A 40 -12.88 -9.76 12.20
C ASN A 40 -13.08 -9.43 10.70
N TRP A 41 -12.01 -9.13 9.97
CA TRP A 41 -12.10 -8.80 8.53
C TRP A 41 -12.61 -9.98 7.72
N GLU A 42 -12.37 -11.20 8.20
CA GLU A 42 -12.96 -12.41 7.65
C GLU A 42 -14.50 -12.42 7.77
N SER A 43 -15.06 -11.64 8.72
CA SER A 43 -16.50 -11.46 8.90
C SER A 43 -17.04 -10.18 8.24
N ILE A 44 -16.16 -9.27 7.77
CA ILE A 44 -16.53 -8.04 7.07
C ILE A 44 -16.08 -8.18 5.61
N ASP A 45 -16.99 -8.62 4.75
CA ASP A 45 -16.67 -8.76 3.32
C ASP A 45 -16.47 -7.39 2.66
N HIS A 46 -17.35 -6.42 2.96
CA HIS A 46 -17.36 -5.11 2.33
C HIS A 46 -17.50 -3.96 3.33
N LEU A 47 -16.83 -2.85 3.01
CA LEU A 47 -16.84 -1.63 3.82
C LEU A 47 -18.00 -0.70 3.39
N PHE A 48 -18.87 -0.36 4.33
CA PHE A 48 -19.95 0.62 4.08
C PHE A 48 -19.44 2.05 4.27
N PRO A 49 -19.83 3.03 3.43
CA PRO A 49 -20.81 2.98 2.34
C PRO A 49 -20.22 2.71 0.94
N THR A 50 -18.92 2.48 0.82
CA THR A 50 -18.21 2.42 -0.48
C THR A 50 -18.32 1.07 -1.17
N ASP A 51 -18.82 0.04 -0.48
CA ASP A 51 -18.88 -1.35 -0.94
C ASP A 51 -17.52 -1.93 -1.36
N GLU A 52 -16.44 -1.39 -0.78
CA GLU A 52 -15.08 -1.86 -1.02
C GLU A 52 -14.80 -3.15 -0.25
N CYS A 53 -14.04 -4.07 -0.86
CA CYS A 53 -13.53 -5.23 -0.14
C CYS A 53 -12.66 -4.80 1.05
N ALA A 54 -13.04 -5.19 2.27
CA ALA A 54 -12.33 -4.83 3.49
C ALA A 54 -10.86 -5.27 3.47
N ALA A 55 -10.60 -6.52 3.08
CA ALA A 55 -9.24 -7.05 3.00
C ALA A 55 -8.37 -6.28 1.99
N CYS A 56 -8.91 -5.96 0.79
CA CYS A 56 -8.19 -5.19 -0.22
C CYS A 56 -7.86 -3.76 0.23
N SER A 57 -8.74 -3.14 1.03
CA SER A 57 -8.56 -1.76 1.52
C SER A 57 -7.61 -1.66 2.72
N LEU A 58 -7.56 -2.68 3.57
CA LEU A 58 -6.74 -2.70 4.80
C LEU A 58 -5.35 -3.30 4.59
N GLN A 59 -5.20 -4.24 3.66
CA GLN A 59 -3.93 -4.90 3.37
C GLN A 59 -2.76 -3.92 3.08
N PRO A 60 -2.92 -2.85 2.27
CA PRO A 60 -1.81 -1.91 2.04
C PRO A 60 -1.33 -1.23 3.32
N LEU A 61 -2.24 -0.91 4.23
CA LEU A 61 -1.92 -0.29 5.52
C LEU A 61 -1.13 -1.23 6.42
N LEU A 62 -1.52 -2.49 6.48
CA LEU A 62 -0.78 -3.52 7.20
C LEU A 62 0.61 -3.76 6.62
N LEU A 63 0.71 -3.89 5.30
CA LEU A 63 1.98 -4.09 4.63
C LEU A 63 2.94 -2.93 4.88
N GLU A 64 2.43 -1.72 4.94
CA GLU A 64 3.21 -0.55 5.29
C GLU A 64 3.79 -0.67 6.71
N LEU A 65 2.97 -1.04 7.68
CA LEU A 65 3.42 -1.20 9.07
C LEU A 65 4.41 -2.37 9.23
N PHE A 66 4.16 -3.52 8.60
CA PHE A 66 5.07 -4.67 8.66
C PHE A 66 6.41 -4.42 7.98
N ASN A 67 6.40 -3.65 6.90
CA ASN A 67 7.60 -3.38 6.11
C ASN A 67 8.39 -2.15 6.58
N ASN A 68 7.92 -1.41 7.59
CA ASN A 68 8.61 -0.23 8.08
C ASN A 68 9.41 -0.53 9.36
N ALA A 69 10.71 -0.24 9.35
CA ALA A 69 11.60 -0.48 10.49
C ALA A 69 11.23 0.31 11.75
N ASN A 70 10.51 1.44 11.59
CA ASN A 70 10.05 2.27 12.70
C ASN A 70 8.75 1.76 13.34
N ALA A 71 8.08 0.75 12.76
CA ALA A 71 6.90 0.14 13.34
C ALA A 71 7.26 -1.12 14.13
N LYS A 72 6.96 -1.12 15.42
CA LYS A 72 7.09 -2.28 16.30
C LYS A 72 5.71 -2.76 16.71
N ILE A 73 5.28 -3.86 16.11
CA ILE A 73 3.97 -4.47 16.37
C ILE A 73 4.10 -5.49 17.48
N LEU A 74 3.39 -5.28 18.58
CA LEU A 74 3.40 -6.11 19.77
C LEU A 74 2.02 -6.75 19.97
N THR A 75 1.84 -7.96 19.47
CA THR A 75 0.64 -8.79 19.69
C THR A 75 0.73 -9.52 21.04
N SER A 76 -0.40 -10.06 21.52
CA SER A 76 -0.52 -10.67 22.87
C SER A 76 0.05 -9.75 23.94
N THR A 77 -0.11 -8.43 23.82
CA THR A 77 0.53 -7.45 24.70
C THR A 77 -0.47 -6.45 25.22
N GLU A 78 -0.43 -6.23 26.54
CA GLU A 78 -1.30 -5.27 27.21
C GLU A 78 -0.55 -4.23 28.03
N LEU A 79 -1.13 -3.01 28.13
CA LEU A 79 -0.64 -1.95 28.99
C LEU A 79 -0.98 -2.25 30.44
N LEU A 80 0.01 -2.25 31.34
CA LEU A 80 -0.19 -2.39 32.80
C LEU A 80 -0.29 -1.03 33.50
N SER A 81 0.60 -0.11 33.15
CA SER A 81 0.61 1.24 33.75
C SER A 81 1.26 2.26 32.80
N LEU A 82 0.85 3.51 32.94
CA LEU A 82 1.46 4.64 32.26
C LEU A 82 1.89 5.68 33.31
N ARG A 83 3.15 6.12 33.28
CA ARG A 83 3.72 7.12 34.21
C ARG A 83 4.44 8.23 33.42
N GLY A 84 4.77 9.33 34.08
CA GLY A 84 5.50 10.44 33.45
C GLY A 84 4.57 11.49 32.87
N GLN A 85 5.15 12.39 32.07
CA GLN A 85 4.45 13.54 31.47
C GLN A 85 4.67 13.59 29.95
N ALA A 86 3.88 14.39 29.26
CA ALA A 86 3.97 14.55 27.80
C ALA A 86 5.39 14.78 27.33
N GLY A 87 5.82 14.04 26.32
CA GLY A 87 7.18 14.02 25.79
C GLY A 87 8.15 13.08 26.51
N ASP A 88 7.77 12.55 27.70
CA ASP A 88 8.60 11.64 28.49
C ASP A 88 7.72 10.73 29.36
N LEU A 89 7.05 9.80 28.71
CA LEU A 89 6.15 8.83 29.27
C LEU A 89 6.83 7.45 29.36
N THR A 90 6.53 6.71 30.42
CA THR A 90 6.98 5.34 30.65
C THR A 90 5.77 4.43 30.69
N ALA A 91 5.66 3.52 29.75
CA ALA A 91 4.61 2.52 29.66
C ALA A 91 5.15 1.15 30.09
N GLU A 92 4.58 0.55 31.13
CA GLU A 92 4.85 -0.84 31.50
C GLU A 92 3.84 -1.73 30.79
N VAL A 93 4.34 -2.71 30.02
CA VAL A 93 3.52 -3.64 29.23
C VAL A 93 3.77 -5.08 29.64
N LEU A 94 2.77 -5.93 29.48
CA LEU A 94 2.84 -7.36 29.70
C LEU A 94 2.64 -8.08 28.38
N LYS A 95 3.65 -8.84 27.96
CA LYS A 95 3.54 -9.72 26.81
C LYS A 95 3.24 -11.14 27.32
N GLU A 96 2.08 -11.66 26.97
CA GLU A 96 1.71 -13.04 27.28
C GLU A 96 2.57 -14.00 26.45
N LYS A 97 3.04 -15.09 27.05
CA LYS A 97 3.70 -16.21 26.36
C LYS A 97 2.71 -17.37 26.28
N ASP A 98 2.85 -18.17 25.20
CA ASP A 98 2.06 -19.38 24.99
C ASP A 98 1.90 -20.23 26.26
N GLU A 99 0.75 -20.72 26.46
CA GLU A 99 -0.03 -21.43 27.49
C GLU A 99 0.66 -21.93 28.81
N ASP A 100 2.01 -21.95 28.93
CA ASP A 100 2.67 -22.55 30.11
C ASP A 100 3.82 -21.74 30.76
N LYS A 101 4.13 -20.54 30.30
CA LYS A 101 5.22 -19.72 30.87
C LYS A 101 4.76 -18.29 31.05
N GLY A 102 4.53 -17.91 32.31
CA GLY A 102 4.11 -16.56 32.71
C GLY A 102 4.70 -15.43 31.88
N GLY A 103 3.87 -14.40 31.59
CA GLY A 103 4.18 -13.29 30.68
C GLY A 103 5.46 -12.52 31.05
N SER A 104 6.12 -11.93 30.07
CA SER A 104 7.28 -11.04 30.28
C SER A 104 6.84 -9.60 30.36
N LYS A 105 7.32 -8.89 31.40
CA LYS A 105 7.13 -7.45 31.52
C LYS A 105 8.20 -6.71 30.75
N GLU A 106 7.79 -5.69 30.01
CA GLU A 106 8.67 -4.78 29.29
C GLU A 106 8.32 -3.34 29.63
N VAL A 107 9.31 -2.46 29.60
CA VAL A 107 9.16 -1.03 29.85
C VAL A 107 9.49 -0.26 28.59
N LEU A 108 8.53 0.49 28.09
CA LEU A 108 8.67 1.30 26.88
C LEU A 108 8.73 2.78 27.27
N SER A 109 9.73 3.50 26.73
CA SER A 109 9.83 4.95 26.84
C SER A 109 9.21 5.60 25.61
N VAL A 110 8.16 6.40 25.79
CA VAL A 110 7.40 7.01 24.69
C VAL A 110 7.09 8.47 24.95
N GLY A 111 6.97 9.28 23.92
CA GLY A 111 6.67 10.71 24.06
C GLY A 111 5.18 11.02 24.07
N ALA A 112 4.36 10.16 23.44
CA ALA A 112 2.90 10.30 23.37
C ALA A 112 2.22 8.93 23.34
N VAL A 113 0.92 8.91 23.67
CA VAL A 113 0.06 7.72 23.60
C VAL A 113 -1.19 8.05 22.80
N ILE A 114 -1.56 7.18 21.88
CA ILE A 114 -2.84 7.22 21.16
C ILE A 114 -3.67 6.00 21.56
N VAL A 115 -4.83 6.24 22.13
CA VAL A 115 -5.81 5.21 22.52
C VAL A 115 -6.77 5.01 21.36
N ALA A 116 -6.65 3.87 20.70
CA ALA A 116 -7.42 3.49 19.52
C ALA A 116 -8.23 2.20 19.73
N THR A 117 -8.49 1.84 20.99
CA THR A 117 -9.28 0.66 21.35
C THR A 117 -10.75 0.84 20.95
N GLY A 118 -11.36 -0.22 20.40
CA GLY A 118 -12.79 -0.27 20.10
C GLY A 118 -13.65 -0.55 21.34
N GLN A 119 -14.97 -0.30 21.23
CA GLN A 119 -15.93 -0.93 22.11
C GLN A 119 -16.13 -2.37 21.62
N GLU A 120 -15.95 -3.36 22.50
CA GLU A 120 -16.38 -4.73 22.21
C GLU A 120 -17.93 -4.74 22.22
N GLU A 121 -18.55 -5.22 21.16
CA GLU A 121 -19.98 -5.52 21.17
C GLU A 121 -20.25 -6.67 22.15
N ASP A 122 -21.12 -6.41 23.12
CA ASP A 122 -21.57 -7.36 24.14
C ASP A 122 -22.41 -8.45 23.43
N LYS A 123 -21.77 -9.51 22.96
CA LYS A 123 -22.45 -10.71 22.44
C LYS A 123 -22.84 -11.61 23.59
N GLY A 124 -23.62 -11.14 24.54
CA GLY A 124 -24.50 -11.93 25.44
C GLY A 124 -23.96 -13.21 26.09
N GLU A 125 -22.64 -13.41 26.18
CA GLU A 125 -22.03 -14.54 26.89
C GLU A 125 -21.31 -14.06 28.16
N THR A 126 -21.64 -14.72 29.24
CA THR A 126 -21.24 -14.55 30.63
C THR A 126 -19.91 -13.86 30.94
N HIS A 127 -19.97 -12.86 31.77
CA HIS A 127 -19.05 -11.83 32.24
C HIS A 127 -17.69 -12.22 32.86
N GLU A 128 -17.09 -13.38 32.67
CA GLU A 128 -15.88 -13.75 33.43
C GLU A 128 -14.55 -13.70 32.66
N HIS A 129 -14.52 -13.47 31.34
CA HIS A 129 -13.28 -13.36 30.55
C HIS A 129 -13.28 -12.23 29.52
N LEU A 130 -13.95 -11.12 29.82
CA LEU A 130 -14.02 -9.96 28.93
C LEU A 130 -12.75 -9.13 29.01
N GLY A 131 -12.27 -8.78 27.84
CA GLY A 131 -11.23 -7.84 27.57
C GLY A 131 -11.31 -6.55 28.36
N TYR A 132 -10.32 -5.67 28.23
CA TYR A 132 -10.29 -4.44 29.02
C TYR A 132 -11.66 -3.77 29.08
N GLY A 133 -12.35 -3.87 30.19
CA GLY A 133 -13.39 -2.91 30.46
C GLY A 133 -12.77 -1.53 30.31
N MET A 134 -13.39 -0.64 29.57
CA MET A 134 -12.91 0.74 29.37
C MET A 134 -12.49 1.39 30.70
N GLN A 135 -13.11 0.98 31.81
CA GLN A 135 -12.79 1.41 33.18
C GLN A 135 -11.35 1.01 33.58
N ALA A 136 -10.97 -0.25 33.37
CA ALA A 136 -9.61 -0.71 33.74
C ALA A 136 -8.52 -0.04 32.89
N LEU A 137 -8.80 0.20 31.62
CA LEU A 137 -7.88 0.95 30.77
C LEU A 137 -7.78 2.42 31.18
N ALA A 138 -8.92 3.05 31.50
CA ALA A 138 -8.95 4.41 32.02
C ALA A 138 -8.10 4.57 33.30
N GLU A 139 -8.25 3.64 34.27
CA GLU A 139 -7.43 3.61 35.50
C GLU A 139 -5.94 3.47 35.20
N ARG A 140 -5.53 2.57 34.29
CA ARG A 140 -4.11 2.38 33.89
C ARG A 140 -3.52 3.60 33.18
N LEU A 141 -4.37 4.33 32.44
CA LEU A 141 -3.99 5.57 31.76
C LEU A 141 -4.08 6.80 32.67
N GLY A 142 -4.74 6.71 33.82
CA GLY A 142 -5.05 7.84 34.70
C GLY A 142 -6.05 8.81 34.08
N LEU A 143 -7.07 8.28 33.38
CA LEU A 143 -8.13 9.01 32.68
C LEU A 143 -9.49 8.75 33.34
N GLU A 144 -10.44 9.65 33.11
CA GLU A 144 -11.84 9.51 33.53
C GLU A 144 -12.72 9.09 32.34
N LEU A 145 -13.83 8.41 32.65
CA LEU A 145 -14.89 8.12 31.69
C LEU A 145 -16.06 9.09 31.89
N ASP A 146 -16.83 9.32 30.83
CA ASP A 146 -18.08 10.05 30.84
C ASP A 146 -19.25 9.15 31.36
N ASP A 147 -20.43 9.71 31.49
CA ASP A 147 -21.63 8.98 31.95
C ASP A 147 -22.08 7.85 31.00
N LYS A 148 -21.55 7.83 29.79
CA LYS A 148 -21.80 6.79 28.76
C LYS A 148 -20.70 5.72 28.72
N GLY A 149 -19.67 5.82 29.57
CA GLY A 149 -18.55 4.92 29.62
C GLY A 149 -17.48 5.17 28.55
N ASN A 150 -17.50 6.30 27.84
CA ASN A 150 -16.45 6.71 26.90
C ASN A 150 -15.38 7.53 27.62
N PHE A 151 -14.20 7.63 27.04
CA PHE A 151 -13.14 8.52 27.56
C PHE A 151 -13.60 9.97 27.57
N LYS A 152 -13.47 10.62 28.73
CA LYS A 152 -13.82 12.03 28.90
C LYS A 152 -12.83 12.91 28.15
N ARG A 153 -13.35 13.77 27.28
CA ARG A 153 -12.57 14.70 26.45
C ARG A 153 -12.39 16.03 27.19
N ASP A 154 -11.25 16.66 26.95
CA ASP A 154 -10.95 18.01 27.47
C ASP A 154 -11.25 19.05 26.37
N LEU A 155 -12.52 19.34 26.17
CA LEU A 155 -12.97 20.32 25.16
C LEU A 155 -12.65 21.77 25.56
N GLU A 156 -12.46 22.06 26.86
CA GLU A 156 -12.14 23.41 27.33
C GLU A 156 -10.75 23.86 26.90
N ASN A 157 -9.82 22.91 26.72
CA ASN A 157 -8.48 23.20 26.18
C ASN A 157 -8.42 23.22 24.64
N GLY A 158 -9.60 23.21 23.98
CA GLY A 158 -9.71 23.59 22.57
C GLY A 158 -9.36 22.50 21.56
N HIS A 159 -9.49 21.21 21.92
CA HIS A 159 -9.30 20.13 20.93
C HIS A 159 -10.16 18.88 21.19
N PRO A 160 -10.81 18.31 20.13
CA PRO A 160 -11.75 17.20 20.29
C PRO A 160 -11.16 15.85 20.73
N LEU A 161 -9.85 15.62 20.54
CA LEU A 161 -9.18 14.35 20.83
C LEU A 161 -8.29 14.39 22.07
N LEU A 162 -8.20 15.57 22.75
CA LEU A 162 -7.43 15.71 23.98
C LEU A 162 -8.17 15.06 25.17
N THR A 163 -7.37 14.47 26.05
CA THR A 163 -7.80 14.02 27.37
C THR A 163 -7.27 14.95 28.46
N ALA A 164 -7.76 14.81 29.69
CA ALA A 164 -7.22 15.55 30.83
C ALA A 164 -5.72 15.28 31.06
N ARG A 165 -5.17 14.19 30.54
CA ARG A 165 -3.75 13.85 30.62
C ARG A 165 -3.02 14.29 29.34
N LYS A 166 -2.21 15.35 29.44
CA LYS A 166 -1.39 15.83 28.32
C LYS A 166 -0.52 14.71 27.74
N GLY A 167 -0.47 14.62 26.40
CA GLY A 167 0.28 13.59 25.68
C GLY A 167 -0.47 12.28 25.49
N VAL A 168 -1.72 12.18 25.96
CA VAL A 168 -2.62 11.04 25.71
C VAL A 168 -3.80 11.53 24.87
N PHE A 169 -3.94 10.94 23.68
CA PHE A 169 -4.99 11.25 22.69
C PHE A 169 -5.90 10.05 22.54
N VAL A 170 -7.18 10.28 22.21
CA VAL A 170 -8.15 9.20 22.01
C VAL A 170 -8.73 9.30 20.61
N CYS A 171 -8.80 8.19 19.88
CA CYS A 171 -9.46 8.08 18.59
C CYS A 171 -10.26 6.77 18.51
N GLY A 172 -10.98 6.56 17.41
CA GLY A 172 -11.75 5.35 17.20
C GLY A 172 -12.93 5.18 18.18
N GLY A 173 -13.26 3.93 18.49
CA GLY A 173 -14.42 3.54 19.30
C GLY A 173 -14.38 3.97 20.76
N GLY A 174 -13.25 4.37 21.31
CA GLY A 174 -13.11 4.87 22.68
C GLY A 174 -13.85 6.18 22.95
N LEU A 175 -14.32 6.87 21.91
CA LEU A 175 -15.17 8.08 21.97
C LEU A 175 -16.65 7.80 21.65
N GLY A 176 -17.05 6.54 21.56
CA GLY A 176 -18.39 6.07 21.20
C GLY A 176 -18.47 5.47 19.79
N PRO A 177 -19.66 4.97 19.41
CA PRO A 177 -19.88 4.38 18.08
C PRO A 177 -19.54 5.37 16.97
N ILE A 178 -18.81 4.90 15.95
CA ILE A 178 -18.24 5.76 14.91
C ILE A 178 -18.21 5.03 13.56
N LYS A 179 -18.46 5.75 12.47
CA LYS A 179 -18.32 5.23 11.10
C LYS A 179 -16.83 5.06 10.74
N ILE A 180 -16.52 4.11 9.85
CA ILE A 180 -15.14 3.80 9.45
C ILE A 180 -14.43 5.05 8.92
N GLY A 181 -15.03 5.80 8.00
CA GLY A 181 -14.43 7.02 7.44
C GLY A 181 -14.11 8.08 8.50
N GLU A 182 -15.00 8.28 9.47
CA GLU A 182 -14.79 9.21 10.60
C GLU A 182 -13.68 8.67 11.53
N SER A 183 -13.62 7.36 11.73
CA SER A 183 -12.55 6.70 12.51
C SER A 183 -11.17 6.95 11.86
N VAL A 184 -11.08 6.89 10.54
CA VAL A 184 -9.86 7.21 9.77
C VAL A 184 -9.47 8.68 9.96
N VAL A 185 -10.40 9.62 9.84
CA VAL A 185 -10.15 11.05 10.06
C VAL A 185 -9.63 11.32 11.47
N ARG A 186 -10.31 10.77 12.50
CA ARG A 186 -9.89 10.92 13.89
C ARG A 186 -8.51 10.31 14.16
N ALA A 187 -8.19 9.19 13.53
CA ALA A 187 -6.86 8.56 13.62
C ALA A 187 -5.75 9.45 13.04
N CYS A 188 -5.96 10.00 11.84
CA CYS A 188 -5.02 10.93 11.22
C CYS A 188 -4.86 12.22 12.05
N ALA A 189 -5.97 12.77 12.58
CA ALA A 189 -5.93 13.94 13.46
C ALA A 189 -5.19 13.65 14.77
N ALA A 190 -5.39 12.49 15.40
CA ALA A 190 -4.64 12.08 16.60
C ALA A 190 -3.14 11.93 16.31
N ALA A 191 -2.78 11.38 15.15
CA ALA A 191 -1.39 11.28 14.71
C ALA A 191 -0.75 12.68 14.54
N SER A 192 -1.48 13.64 13.93
CA SER A 192 -0.99 15.02 13.78
C SER A 192 -0.76 15.72 15.12
N GLN A 193 -1.62 15.48 16.10
CA GLN A 193 -1.49 15.99 17.46
C GLN A 193 -0.25 15.43 18.16
N ALA A 194 -0.06 14.10 18.09
CA ALA A 194 1.13 13.46 18.66
C ALA A 194 2.41 13.93 17.97
N ALA A 195 2.39 14.05 16.65
CA ALA A 195 3.52 14.54 15.86
C ALA A 195 3.91 15.97 16.24
N SER A 196 2.95 16.90 16.34
CA SER A 196 3.23 18.30 16.71
C SER A 196 3.85 18.43 18.11
N LEU A 197 3.43 17.58 19.06
CA LEU A 197 4.00 17.51 20.40
C LEU A 197 5.48 17.09 20.38
N LEU A 198 5.88 16.22 19.43
CA LEU A 198 7.18 15.54 19.41
C LEU A 198 8.18 16.14 18.39
N VAL A 199 7.80 17.15 17.62
CA VAL A 199 8.70 17.82 16.65
C VAL A 199 10.07 18.20 17.23
N PRO A 200 10.18 18.75 18.47
CA PRO A 200 11.49 19.09 19.03
C PRO A 200 12.40 17.87 19.22
N ALA A 201 11.84 16.71 19.53
CA ALA A 201 12.59 15.46 19.69
C ALA A 201 13.10 14.92 18.34
N LYS A 202 12.26 15.00 17.31
CA LYS A 202 12.58 14.54 15.95
C LYS A 202 13.77 15.29 15.34
N ARG A 203 13.84 16.62 15.52
CA ARG A 203 14.96 17.44 14.99
C ARG A 203 16.33 17.02 15.55
N ASN A 204 16.36 16.43 16.74
CA ASN A 204 17.59 15.99 17.40
C ASN A 204 18.02 14.55 17.03
N GLY A 205 17.17 13.78 16.36
CA GLY A 205 17.35 12.35 16.08
C GLY A 205 17.53 11.96 14.61
N LEU A 206 17.56 12.92 13.68
CA LEU A 206 17.73 12.64 12.24
C LEU A 206 19.18 12.20 11.96
N THR A 207 19.41 10.90 11.98
CA THR A 207 20.59 10.30 11.33
C THR A 207 20.35 10.32 9.82
N LYS A 208 21.36 10.78 9.05
CA LYS A 208 21.34 10.62 7.60
C LYS A 208 21.22 9.12 7.28
N PRO A 209 20.35 8.72 6.35
CA PRO A 209 20.36 7.35 5.87
C PRO A 209 21.76 6.99 5.39
N GLU A 210 22.31 5.88 5.85
CA GLU A 210 23.55 5.35 5.30
C GLU A 210 23.32 5.02 3.83
N GLU A 211 24.28 5.38 2.97
CA GLU A 211 24.25 4.94 1.56
C GLU A 211 24.56 3.45 1.54
N ASN A 212 23.61 2.65 1.13
CA ASN A 212 23.80 1.21 0.96
C ASN A 212 24.78 0.97 -0.19
N HIS A 213 25.90 0.33 0.09
CA HIS A 213 26.86 -0.11 -0.91
C HIS A 213 26.64 -1.61 -1.20
N PHE A 214 25.88 -1.91 -2.23
CA PHE A 214 25.69 -3.29 -2.67
C PHE A 214 26.89 -3.81 -3.46
N PHE A 215 27.10 -5.13 -3.46
CA PHE A 215 28.02 -5.76 -4.39
C PHE A 215 27.70 -5.33 -5.83
N PRO A 216 28.70 -4.92 -6.62
CA PRO A 216 28.46 -4.47 -7.98
C PRO A 216 28.05 -5.67 -8.84
N VAL A 217 26.78 -5.71 -9.24
CA VAL A 217 26.21 -6.69 -10.16
C VAL A 217 25.79 -5.97 -11.42
N LYS A 218 26.14 -6.51 -12.59
CA LYS A 218 25.68 -6.02 -13.89
C LYS A 218 24.55 -6.90 -14.43
N ALA A 219 23.76 -6.33 -15.33
CA ALA A 219 22.66 -7.06 -15.94
C ALA A 219 23.14 -8.26 -16.77
N GLU A 220 24.39 -8.18 -17.32
CA GLU A 220 25.01 -9.21 -18.16
C GLU A 220 25.72 -10.30 -17.34
N ASP A 221 25.88 -10.13 -16.03
CA ASP A 221 26.57 -11.12 -15.18
C ASP A 221 25.77 -12.42 -15.14
N GLU A 222 26.47 -13.55 -15.30
CA GLU A 222 25.84 -14.87 -15.19
C GLU A 222 25.18 -15.02 -13.81
N PRO A 223 23.90 -15.46 -13.74
CA PRO A 223 23.23 -15.69 -12.48
C PRO A 223 23.88 -16.78 -11.65
N ARG A 224 24.33 -16.43 -10.46
CA ARG A 224 24.79 -17.33 -9.39
C ARG A 224 23.79 -17.21 -8.25
N ILE A 225 22.94 -18.22 -8.14
CA ILE A 225 21.71 -18.16 -7.35
C ILE A 225 21.92 -18.88 -6.02
N ALA A 226 21.72 -18.15 -4.92
CA ALA A 226 21.54 -18.72 -3.60
C ALA A 226 20.03 -18.99 -3.38
N VAL A 227 19.68 -20.12 -2.78
CA VAL A 227 18.30 -20.48 -2.48
C VAL A 227 18.16 -20.78 -0.99
N VAL A 228 17.21 -20.13 -0.34
CA VAL A 228 16.78 -20.43 1.02
C VAL A 228 15.37 -20.99 0.99
N ILE A 229 15.19 -22.23 1.47
CA ILE A 229 13.88 -22.87 1.59
C ILE A 229 13.47 -22.82 3.07
N ASP A 230 12.40 -22.08 3.35
CA ASP A 230 11.77 -22.00 4.67
C ASP A 230 10.91 -23.24 4.91
N GLN A 231 11.22 -23.99 5.96
CA GLN A 231 10.51 -25.24 6.30
C GLN A 231 9.06 -24.97 6.77
N GLY A 232 8.75 -23.74 7.15
CA GLY A 232 7.46 -23.36 7.71
C GLY A 232 7.22 -23.84 9.14
N ASP A 233 6.01 -23.59 9.60
CA ASP A 233 5.54 -24.06 10.90
C ASP A 233 5.21 -25.57 10.85
N ALA A 234 4.90 -26.17 12.01
CA ALA A 234 4.64 -27.61 12.15
C ALA A 234 3.52 -28.14 11.23
N ASP A 235 2.59 -27.28 10.85
CA ASP A 235 1.47 -27.59 9.93
C ASP A 235 1.84 -27.62 8.44
N VAL A 236 3.06 -27.16 8.09
CA VAL A 236 3.55 -27.10 6.69
C VAL A 236 4.73 -28.05 6.45
N LYS A 237 5.60 -28.18 7.45
CA LYS A 237 6.87 -28.91 7.34
C LYS A 237 6.73 -30.34 6.80
N ASP A 238 5.67 -31.06 7.17
CA ASP A 238 5.48 -32.45 6.79
C ASP A 238 4.67 -32.63 5.48
N LEU A 239 4.19 -31.52 4.90
CA LEU A 239 3.36 -31.55 3.67
C LEU A 239 4.20 -31.66 2.39
N LEU A 240 5.50 -31.35 2.44
CA LEU A 240 6.42 -31.44 1.31
C LEU A 240 7.60 -32.37 1.65
N ASP A 241 8.19 -32.99 0.65
CA ASP A 241 9.50 -33.62 0.76
C ASP A 241 10.58 -32.58 0.50
N LEU A 242 11.02 -31.92 1.58
CA LEU A 242 11.96 -30.79 1.50
C LEU A 242 13.36 -31.23 1.07
N ASP A 243 13.80 -32.46 1.44
CA ASP A 243 15.11 -32.99 1.05
C ASP A 243 15.13 -33.30 -0.46
N GLU A 244 14.06 -33.90 -0.98
CA GLU A 244 13.87 -34.14 -2.41
C GLU A 244 13.81 -32.81 -3.17
N LEU A 245 13.04 -31.84 -2.67
CA LEU A 245 12.92 -30.53 -3.26
C LEU A 245 14.25 -29.77 -3.29
N ALA A 246 15.02 -29.79 -2.19
CA ALA A 246 16.34 -29.16 -2.12
C ALA A 246 17.31 -29.78 -3.10
N THR A 247 17.35 -31.13 -3.16
CA THR A 247 18.21 -31.86 -4.12
C THR A 247 17.85 -31.52 -5.57
N TYR A 248 16.56 -31.48 -5.89
CA TYR A 248 16.08 -31.10 -7.19
C TYR A 248 16.45 -29.65 -7.52
N THR A 249 16.22 -28.72 -6.60
CA THR A 249 16.50 -27.30 -6.78
C THR A 249 17.99 -27.05 -7.02
N GLN A 250 18.86 -27.76 -6.31
CA GLN A 250 20.32 -27.69 -6.51
C GLN A 250 20.74 -28.08 -7.94
N SER A 251 19.97 -28.90 -8.63
CA SER A 251 20.25 -29.31 -10.02
C SER A 251 19.82 -28.27 -11.07
N LEU A 252 19.11 -27.23 -10.68
CA LEU A 252 18.59 -26.22 -11.62
C LEU A 252 19.68 -25.26 -12.12
N PRO A 253 19.56 -24.75 -13.34
CA PRO A 253 20.61 -23.93 -13.96
C PRO A 253 20.92 -22.64 -13.19
N GLY A 254 22.17 -22.46 -12.81
CA GLY A 254 22.65 -21.26 -12.09
C GLY A 254 22.40 -21.31 -10.57
N VAL A 255 21.81 -22.38 -10.04
CA VAL A 255 21.70 -22.60 -8.58
C VAL A 255 23.02 -23.15 -8.06
N GLU A 256 23.70 -22.35 -7.22
CA GLU A 256 25.00 -22.71 -6.65
C GLU A 256 24.86 -23.37 -5.28
N GLN A 257 23.89 -22.90 -4.48
CA GLN A 257 23.67 -23.43 -3.14
C GLN A 257 22.21 -23.35 -2.73
N VAL A 258 21.74 -24.40 -2.06
CA VAL A 258 20.40 -24.49 -1.43
C VAL A 258 20.54 -24.72 0.05
N GLU A 259 19.87 -23.93 0.87
CA GLU A 259 19.82 -24.03 2.32
C GLU A 259 18.39 -24.25 2.80
N LEU A 260 18.21 -25.24 3.68
CA LEU A 260 16.97 -25.47 4.41
C LEU A 260 17.02 -24.77 5.77
N THR A 261 16.11 -23.85 6.04
CA THR A 261 16.05 -23.14 7.32
C THR A 261 14.70 -23.34 8.02
N ALA A 262 14.73 -23.40 9.34
CA ALA A 262 13.51 -23.49 10.13
C ALA A 262 12.70 -22.18 10.11
N ARG A 263 13.36 -21.04 9.90
CA ARG A 263 12.73 -19.73 9.85
C ARG A 263 13.59 -18.74 9.04
N ALA A 264 13.20 -18.48 7.81
CA ALA A 264 13.88 -17.51 6.96
C ALA A 264 13.64 -16.05 7.40
N SER A 265 12.55 -15.78 8.10
CA SER A 265 12.12 -14.43 8.48
C SER A 265 13.02 -13.71 9.50
N ASP A 266 13.91 -14.41 10.19
CA ASP A 266 14.91 -13.80 11.08
C ASP A 266 16.15 -13.24 10.33
N GLY A 267 16.31 -13.61 9.05
CA GLY A 267 17.37 -13.12 8.17
C GLY A 267 18.77 -13.72 8.41
N SER A 268 18.96 -14.52 9.45
CA SER A 268 20.28 -15.08 9.77
C SER A 268 20.80 -15.99 8.67
N SER A 269 19.98 -16.95 8.21
CA SER A 269 20.32 -17.85 7.11
C SER A 269 20.68 -17.12 5.82
N ILE A 270 20.00 -16.02 5.52
CA ILE A 270 20.27 -15.20 4.33
C ILE A 270 21.64 -14.54 4.45
N LYS A 271 21.93 -13.91 5.60
CA LYS A 271 23.22 -13.25 5.86
C LYS A 271 24.38 -14.23 5.82
N ASP A 272 24.22 -15.39 6.48
CA ASP A 272 25.25 -16.42 6.52
C ASP A 272 25.51 -16.96 5.10
N LEU A 273 24.44 -17.28 4.35
CA LEU A 273 24.55 -17.82 3.00
C LEU A 273 25.22 -16.82 2.04
N ILE A 274 24.74 -15.59 1.99
CA ILE A 274 25.31 -14.55 1.11
C ILE A 274 26.74 -14.19 1.52
N GLY A 275 27.02 -14.13 2.83
CA GLY A 275 28.37 -13.81 3.34
C GLY A 275 29.44 -14.88 3.09
N THR A 276 29.05 -16.13 2.80
CA THR A 276 29.99 -17.25 2.58
C THR A 276 30.23 -17.57 1.11
N GLY A 277 29.41 -17.07 0.20
CA GLY A 277 29.45 -17.41 -1.22
C GLY A 277 29.52 -16.18 -2.15
N ASP A 278 29.86 -16.45 -3.40
CA ASP A 278 29.88 -15.43 -4.47
C ASP A 278 28.56 -15.47 -5.25
N PHE A 279 27.47 -15.12 -4.57
CA PHE A 279 26.12 -15.10 -5.14
C PHE A 279 25.73 -13.71 -5.63
N ASN A 280 24.95 -13.65 -6.72
CA ASN A 280 24.43 -12.39 -7.24
C ASN A 280 22.90 -12.39 -7.42
N ARG A 281 22.23 -13.47 -7.00
CA ARG A 281 20.77 -13.62 -7.02
C ARG A 281 20.35 -14.41 -5.79
N LEU A 282 19.15 -14.13 -5.28
CA LEU A 282 18.58 -14.84 -4.13
C LEU A 282 17.16 -15.31 -4.46
N ILE A 283 16.87 -16.57 -4.10
CA ILE A 283 15.50 -17.08 -4.02
C ILE A 283 15.17 -17.38 -2.57
N VAL A 284 14.03 -16.89 -2.09
CA VAL A 284 13.42 -17.32 -0.82
C VAL A 284 12.14 -18.08 -1.15
N ALA A 285 12.12 -19.37 -0.84
CA ALA A 285 11.01 -20.26 -1.11
C ALA A 285 10.34 -20.68 0.21
N GLY A 286 9.03 -20.56 0.26
CA GLY A 286 8.20 -20.87 1.42
C GLY A 286 7.07 -19.87 1.60
N PRO A 287 7.27 -18.78 2.34
CA PRO A 287 6.20 -17.84 2.66
C PRO A 287 5.68 -17.05 1.46
N SER A 288 4.46 -16.53 1.61
CA SER A 288 3.88 -15.62 0.60
C SER A 288 4.72 -14.37 0.40
N PRO A 289 4.95 -13.93 -0.85
CA PRO A 289 5.66 -12.68 -1.14
C PRO A 289 4.91 -11.45 -0.64
N ILE A 290 3.57 -11.47 -0.59
CA ILE A 290 2.79 -10.27 -0.31
C ILE A 290 3.15 -9.64 1.04
N PRO A 291 3.14 -10.33 2.20
CA PRO A 291 3.54 -9.74 3.46
C PRO A 291 5.07 -9.73 3.71
N HIS A 292 5.86 -10.52 2.98
CA HIS A 292 7.24 -10.78 3.36
C HIS A 292 8.30 -10.22 2.38
N GLU A 293 7.92 -9.83 1.15
CA GLU A 293 8.88 -9.39 0.14
C GLU A 293 9.76 -8.22 0.64
N GLY A 294 9.15 -7.20 1.26
CA GLY A 294 9.90 -6.08 1.83
C GLY A 294 10.83 -6.46 3.00
N LEU A 295 10.47 -7.46 3.79
CA LEU A 295 11.32 -7.99 4.85
C LEU A 295 12.57 -8.66 4.26
N PHE A 296 12.39 -9.55 3.27
CA PHE A 296 13.49 -10.26 2.65
C PHE A 296 14.37 -9.34 1.77
N GLN A 297 13.79 -8.31 1.17
CA GLN A 297 14.55 -7.26 0.50
C GLN A 297 15.49 -6.52 1.47
N ARG A 298 15.02 -6.22 2.70
CA ARG A 298 15.90 -5.65 3.73
C ARG A 298 17.01 -6.62 4.15
N HIS A 299 16.70 -7.91 4.37
CA HIS A 299 17.72 -8.90 4.71
C HIS A 299 18.76 -9.09 3.60
N ALA A 300 18.33 -9.06 2.33
CA ALA A 300 19.24 -9.06 1.19
C ALA A 300 20.15 -7.82 1.18
N ALA A 301 19.58 -6.64 1.43
CA ALA A 301 20.33 -5.38 1.52
C ALA A 301 21.32 -5.37 2.70
N GLU A 302 20.93 -5.91 3.85
CA GLU A 302 21.80 -6.07 5.04
C GLU A 302 22.94 -7.07 4.81
N ALA A 303 22.81 -7.93 3.80
CA ALA A 303 23.85 -8.86 3.32
C ALA A 303 24.60 -8.33 2.08
N ASP A 304 24.51 -7.02 1.82
CA ASP A 304 25.14 -6.31 0.69
C ASP A 304 24.67 -6.79 -0.72
N LEU A 305 23.60 -7.57 -0.80
CA LEU A 305 22.99 -7.97 -2.07
C LEU A 305 21.92 -6.94 -2.48
N ASN A 306 21.91 -6.54 -3.75
CA ASN A 306 20.88 -5.65 -4.29
C ASN A 306 19.49 -6.24 -4.03
N PRO A 307 18.58 -5.54 -3.31
CA PRO A 307 17.28 -6.08 -2.86
C PRO A 307 16.31 -6.41 -4.01
N TYR A 308 16.59 -5.91 -5.21
CA TYR A 308 15.80 -6.18 -6.41
C TYR A 308 16.25 -7.43 -7.18
N LEU A 309 17.31 -8.11 -6.72
CA LEU A 309 17.81 -9.38 -7.25
C LEU A 309 17.28 -10.58 -6.43
N LEU A 310 16.13 -10.38 -5.79
CA LEU A 310 15.39 -11.34 -4.99
C LEU A 310 14.14 -11.82 -5.73
N GLU A 311 13.89 -13.12 -5.73
CA GLU A 311 12.61 -13.73 -6.09
C GLU A 311 12.06 -14.55 -4.94
N MET A 312 10.74 -14.52 -4.77
CA MET A 312 10.05 -15.32 -3.75
C MET A 312 9.15 -16.38 -4.39
N VAL A 313 9.28 -17.62 -3.93
CA VAL A 313 8.46 -18.74 -4.38
C VAL A 313 7.51 -19.17 -3.26
N ASN A 314 6.21 -19.03 -3.48
CA ASN A 314 5.17 -19.30 -2.49
C ASN A 314 4.86 -20.80 -2.40
N LEU A 315 5.60 -21.51 -1.55
CA LEU A 315 5.38 -22.94 -1.32
C LEU A 315 4.33 -23.22 -0.25
N HIS A 316 4.17 -22.30 0.75
CA HIS A 316 3.26 -22.55 1.86
C HIS A 316 1.79 -22.50 1.43
N ASN A 317 1.34 -21.35 0.90
CA ASN A 317 -0.09 -21.13 0.62
C ASN A 317 -0.54 -21.61 -0.76
N GLN A 318 0.36 -21.61 -1.77
CA GLN A 318 0.00 -21.99 -3.13
C GLN A 318 0.45 -23.40 -3.54
N CYS A 319 1.04 -24.15 -2.59
CA CYS A 319 1.48 -25.52 -2.82
C CYS A 319 1.15 -26.42 -1.62
N ALA A 320 1.86 -26.33 -0.51
CA ALA A 320 1.75 -27.27 0.62
C ALA A 320 0.32 -27.34 1.17
N ARG A 321 -0.25 -26.22 1.60
CA ARG A 321 -1.58 -26.19 2.24
C ARG A 321 -2.71 -26.57 1.31
N VAL A 322 -2.67 -26.13 0.04
CA VAL A 322 -3.71 -26.40 -0.95
C VAL A 322 -3.63 -27.79 -1.58
N HIS A 323 -2.55 -28.54 -1.34
CA HIS A 323 -2.38 -29.92 -1.78
C HIS A 323 -2.02 -30.84 -0.62
N SER A 324 -2.44 -30.50 0.60
CA SER A 324 -2.11 -31.21 1.84
C SER A 324 -2.57 -32.68 1.89
N SER A 325 -3.53 -33.07 1.03
CA SER A 325 -4.03 -34.45 0.94
C SER A 325 -3.07 -35.42 0.23
N ASP A 326 -2.14 -34.90 -0.60
CA ASP A 326 -1.17 -35.71 -1.36
C ASP A 326 0.22 -35.08 -1.37
N ARG A 327 1.08 -35.51 -0.42
CA ARG A 327 2.45 -35.01 -0.25
C ARG A 327 3.30 -35.16 -1.54
N LYS A 328 3.10 -36.24 -2.30
CA LYS A 328 3.86 -36.48 -3.52
C LYS A 328 3.45 -35.46 -4.59
N GLN A 329 2.15 -35.26 -4.77
CA GLN A 329 1.61 -34.27 -5.70
C GLN A 329 2.07 -32.86 -5.32
N ALA A 330 2.03 -32.52 -4.03
CA ALA A 330 2.51 -31.24 -3.51
C ALA A 330 4.00 -31.03 -3.81
N THR A 331 4.84 -32.08 -3.62
CA THR A 331 6.29 -31.98 -3.89
C THR A 331 6.57 -31.78 -5.39
N GLU A 332 5.89 -32.49 -6.29
CA GLU A 332 6.01 -32.28 -7.75
C GLU A 332 5.56 -30.87 -8.16
N LYS A 333 4.49 -30.37 -7.56
CA LYS A 333 4.07 -28.99 -7.74
C LYS A 333 5.13 -27.98 -7.26
N ALA A 334 5.74 -28.23 -6.11
CA ALA A 334 6.81 -27.40 -5.55
C ALA A 334 8.02 -27.33 -6.51
N LYS A 335 8.42 -28.45 -7.12
CA LYS A 335 9.49 -28.48 -8.14
C LYS A 335 9.15 -27.59 -9.33
N THR A 336 7.89 -27.63 -9.81
CA THR A 336 7.44 -26.74 -10.90
C THR A 336 7.56 -25.26 -10.51
N LEU A 337 7.13 -24.89 -9.29
CA LEU A 337 7.22 -23.51 -8.80
C LEU A 337 8.67 -23.06 -8.63
N MET A 338 9.57 -23.95 -8.18
CA MET A 338 11.01 -23.65 -8.09
C MET A 338 11.64 -23.40 -9.47
N ASN A 339 11.28 -24.19 -10.47
CA ASN A 339 11.70 -23.93 -11.87
C ASN A 339 11.26 -22.54 -12.34
N MET A 340 10.01 -22.18 -12.11
CA MET A 340 9.47 -20.86 -12.46
C MET A 340 10.23 -19.73 -11.74
N GLY A 341 10.53 -19.92 -10.45
CA GLY A 341 11.29 -18.97 -9.64
C GLY A 341 12.73 -18.80 -10.17
N VAL A 342 13.40 -19.89 -10.52
CA VAL A 342 14.75 -19.85 -11.13
C VAL A 342 14.71 -19.17 -12.50
N ALA A 343 13.73 -19.49 -13.36
CA ALA A 343 13.57 -18.85 -14.65
C ALA A 343 13.39 -17.32 -14.52
N ARG A 344 12.62 -16.88 -13.52
CA ARG A 344 12.36 -15.47 -13.26
C ARG A 344 13.60 -14.76 -12.67
N VAL A 345 14.20 -15.29 -11.60
CA VAL A 345 15.33 -14.63 -10.93
C VAL A 345 16.52 -14.42 -11.86
N ARG A 346 16.71 -15.31 -12.82
CA ARG A 346 17.75 -15.19 -13.86
C ARG A 346 17.58 -13.96 -14.77
N GLN A 347 16.36 -13.43 -14.89
CA GLN A 347 16.07 -12.26 -15.73
C GLN A 347 15.99 -10.95 -14.93
N LEU A 348 16.16 -11.00 -13.60
CA LEU A 348 16.19 -9.80 -12.80
C LEU A 348 17.46 -8.99 -13.05
N GLU A 349 17.30 -7.68 -13.18
CA GLU A 349 18.39 -6.71 -13.31
C GLU A 349 18.58 -5.98 -11.97
N PRO A 350 19.81 -5.58 -11.60
CA PRO A 350 20.01 -4.75 -10.43
C PRO A 350 19.32 -3.40 -10.62
N LEU A 351 18.58 -2.96 -9.63
CA LEU A 351 17.85 -1.70 -9.66
C LEU A 351 18.27 -0.83 -8.48
N GLU A 352 18.28 0.49 -8.69
CA GLU A 352 18.51 1.47 -7.65
C GLU A 352 17.21 2.20 -7.31
N GLU A 353 16.98 2.43 -6.03
CA GLU A 353 15.85 3.23 -5.56
C GLU A 353 15.90 4.62 -6.16
N LEU A 354 14.73 5.12 -6.53
CA LEU A 354 14.61 6.46 -7.09
C LEU A 354 14.37 7.46 -5.96
N LYS A 355 15.32 8.36 -5.74
CA LYS A 355 15.20 9.46 -4.76
C LYS A 355 14.87 10.76 -5.47
N PHE A 356 13.88 11.47 -4.95
CA PHE A 356 13.47 12.78 -5.46
C PHE A 356 13.38 13.77 -4.30
N ASP A 357 13.97 14.95 -4.48
CA ASP A 357 13.90 16.02 -3.50
C ASP A 357 12.48 16.55 -3.37
N ILE A 358 12.12 16.98 -2.17
CA ILE A 358 10.80 17.53 -1.85
C ILE A 358 10.94 18.97 -1.36
N THR A 359 10.12 19.85 -1.92
CA THR A 359 9.92 21.20 -1.38
C THR A 359 9.09 21.10 -0.11
N GLN A 360 9.72 21.34 1.06
CA GLN A 360 9.11 21.18 2.37
C GLN A 360 8.17 22.34 2.72
N SER A 361 7.19 22.60 1.86
CA SER A 361 6.13 23.58 2.07
C SER A 361 4.80 23.05 1.55
N CYS A 362 3.70 23.53 2.11
CA CYS A 362 2.35 23.16 1.75
C CYS A 362 1.54 24.36 1.29
N LEU A 363 0.76 24.22 0.23
CA LEU A 363 -0.27 25.18 -0.16
C LEU A 363 -1.62 24.70 0.40
N VAL A 364 -2.27 25.54 1.19
CA VAL A 364 -3.64 25.32 1.67
C VAL A 364 -4.56 26.32 0.96
N ILE A 365 -5.53 25.80 0.20
CA ILE A 365 -6.47 26.60 -0.59
C ILE A 365 -7.81 26.66 0.12
N GLY A 366 -8.13 27.81 0.71
CA GLY A 366 -9.37 28.08 1.44
C GLY A 366 -9.18 28.40 2.90
N GLY A 367 -9.73 29.54 3.32
CA GLY A 367 -9.73 30.03 4.70
C GLY A 367 -10.86 29.50 5.57
N SER A 368 -11.48 28.37 5.22
CA SER A 368 -12.47 27.68 6.04
C SER A 368 -11.91 27.20 7.38
N ILE A 369 -12.77 26.82 8.33
CA ILE A 369 -12.34 26.24 9.63
C ILE A 369 -11.31 25.12 9.41
N SER A 370 -11.57 24.21 8.47
CA SER A 370 -10.67 23.09 8.17
C SER A 370 -9.34 23.57 7.57
N GLY A 371 -9.37 24.57 6.67
CA GLY A 371 -8.16 25.11 6.07
C GLY A 371 -7.26 25.80 7.08
N VAL A 372 -7.84 26.61 7.98
CA VAL A 372 -7.07 27.28 9.05
C VAL A 372 -6.55 26.26 10.07
N ALA A 373 -7.36 25.25 10.45
CA ALA A 373 -6.91 24.17 11.34
C ALA A 373 -5.76 23.37 10.71
N CYS A 374 -5.84 23.08 9.41
CA CYS A 374 -4.77 22.42 8.64
C CYS A 374 -3.48 23.26 8.64
N ALA A 375 -3.58 24.55 8.30
CA ALA A 375 -2.43 25.44 8.23
C ALA A 375 -1.74 25.59 9.59
N VAL A 376 -2.52 25.79 10.67
CA VAL A 376 -1.99 25.87 12.04
C VAL A 376 -1.29 24.57 12.42
N ARG A 377 -1.91 23.41 12.13
CA ARG A 377 -1.35 22.12 12.51
C ARG A 377 -0.04 21.81 11.77
N LEU A 378 0.05 22.07 10.48
CA LEU A 378 1.29 21.93 9.69
C LEU A 378 2.39 22.83 10.24
N ALA A 379 2.05 24.07 10.56
CA ALA A 379 3.00 25.03 11.14
C ALA A 379 3.51 24.58 12.52
N GLU A 380 2.65 24.06 13.39
CA GLU A 380 3.04 23.47 14.68
C GLU A 380 3.95 22.24 14.50
N MET A 381 3.82 21.51 13.39
CA MET A 381 4.77 20.46 12.99
C MET A 381 6.06 20.98 12.33
N GLY A 382 6.21 22.31 12.20
CA GLY A 382 7.40 22.97 11.66
C GLY A 382 7.50 22.96 10.14
N ILE A 383 6.37 22.78 9.45
CA ILE A 383 6.24 22.80 7.98
C ILE A 383 5.83 24.22 7.56
N ASN A 384 6.45 24.74 6.49
CA ASN A 384 6.07 26.04 5.92
C ASN A 384 4.74 25.92 5.17
N VAL A 385 3.87 26.91 5.34
CA VAL A 385 2.51 26.90 4.78
C VAL A 385 2.22 28.21 4.06
N HIS A 386 1.67 28.11 2.86
CA HIS A 386 1.02 29.19 2.14
C HIS A 386 -0.49 28.98 2.24
N LEU A 387 -1.20 29.87 2.95
CA LEU A 387 -2.66 29.81 3.07
C LEU A 387 -3.29 30.84 2.14
N VAL A 388 -4.01 30.38 1.14
CA VAL A 388 -4.82 31.22 0.23
C VAL A 388 -6.24 31.31 0.76
N THR A 389 -6.73 32.54 0.98
CA THR A 389 -8.03 32.77 1.62
C THR A 389 -8.65 34.08 1.14
N SER A 390 -9.98 34.23 1.30
CA SER A 390 -10.69 35.48 1.10
C SER A 390 -10.89 36.24 2.41
N SER A 391 -10.99 37.59 2.31
CA SER A 391 -11.24 38.46 3.48
C SER A 391 -12.51 38.04 4.26
N PRO A 392 -13.67 37.75 3.64
CA PRO A 392 -14.88 37.33 4.35
C PRO A 392 -14.72 36.03 5.14
N GLU A 393 -13.92 35.06 4.65
CA GLU A 393 -13.65 33.80 5.39
C GLU A 393 -12.83 34.07 6.66
N GLN A 394 -11.81 34.93 6.58
CA GLN A 394 -11.00 35.29 7.75
C GLN A 394 -11.82 36.02 8.81
N GLU A 395 -12.73 36.93 8.41
CA GLU A 395 -13.59 37.65 9.34
C GLU A 395 -14.48 36.68 10.13
N LYS A 396 -15.14 35.73 9.46
CA LYS A 396 -16.00 34.72 10.11
C LYS A 396 -15.25 33.91 11.17
N ILE A 397 -13.99 33.57 10.93
CA ILE A 397 -13.18 32.80 11.89
C ILE A 397 -12.74 33.68 13.05
N ARG A 398 -12.37 34.98 12.81
CA ARG A 398 -11.98 35.93 13.84
C ARG A 398 -13.12 36.27 14.80
N GLU A 399 -14.34 36.36 14.31
CA GLU A 399 -15.54 36.70 15.07
C GLU A 399 -16.15 35.52 15.83
N SER A 400 -15.65 34.31 15.63
CA SER A 400 -16.19 33.10 16.27
C SER A 400 -15.79 32.98 17.73
N ASP A 401 -16.79 32.88 18.62
CA ASP A 401 -16.59 32.58 20.05
C ASP A 401 -16.55 31.08 20.36
N HIS A 402 -16.69 30.22 19.35
CA HIS A 402 -16.68 28.78 19.56
C HIS A 402 -15.32 28.31 20.13
N PRO A 403 -15.26 27.52 21.21
CA PRO A 403 -14.01 27.13 21.87
C PRO A 403 -12.95 26.52 20.98
N LEU A 404 -13.34 25.74 19.96
CA LEU A 404 -12.44 25.12 19.01
C LEU A 404 -11.91 26.08 17.92
N ILE A 405 -12.62 27.18 17.64
CA ILE A 405 -12.23 28.14 16.58
C ILE A 405 -11.47 29.31 17.18
N LYS A 406 -11.89 29.80 18.33
CA LYS A 406 -11.37 30.98 19.00
C LYS A 406 -9.82 31.07 19.10
N PRO A 407 -9.09 29.97 19.37
CA PRO A 407 -7.62 30.01 19.41
C PRO A 407 -6.94 30.04 18.03
N LEU A 408 -7.62 29.67 16.95
CA LEU A 408 -7.01 29.48 15.63
C LEU A 408 -6.44 30.79 15.03
N PRO A 409 -7.13 31.96 15.06
CA PRO A 409 -6.59 33.20 14.50
C PRO A 409 -5.31 33.66 15.19
N ALA A 410 -5.23 33.52 16.51
CA ALA A 410 -4.04 33.88 17.26
C ALA A 410 -2.87 32.93 16.95
N LYS A 411 -3.11 31.62 16.85
CA LYS A 411 -2.10 30.65 16.46
C LYS A 411 -1.58 30.89 15.04
N LEU A 412 -2.51 31.19 14.10
CA LEU A 412 -2.15 31.51 12.72
C LEU A 412 -1.25 32.77 12.64
N SER A 413 -1.66 33.85 13.31
CA SER A 413 -0.93 35.13 13.28
C SER A 413 0.42 35.08 14.00
N ASN A 414 0.59 34.23 15.01
CA ASN A 414 1.82 34.10 15.79
C ASN A 414 2.80 33.07 15.17
N SER A 415 2.42 32.39 14.11
CA SER A 415 3.28 31.38 13.48
C SER A 415 4.21 32.01 12.44
N GLU A 416 5.51 31.83 12.59
CA GLU A 416 6.52 32.22 11.60
C GLU A 416 6.51 31.33 10.35
N ASN A 417 5.88 30.16 10.42
CA ASN A 417 5.82 29.19 9.33
C ASN A 417 4.60 29.38 8.41
N VAL A 418 3.74 30.39 8.63
CA VAL A 418 2.54 30.61 7.80
C VAL A 418 2.61 31.94 7.08
N ILE A 419 2.45 31.89 5.77
CA ILE A 419 2.24 33.05 4.92
C ILE A 419 0.78 33.02 4.45
N VAL A 420 0.04 34.11 4.74
CA VAL A 420 -1.37 34.23 4.33
C VAL A 420 -1.48 35.12 3.10
N HIS A 421 -2.03 34.58 2.02
CA HIS A 421 -2.34 35.28 0.78
C HIS A 421 -3.84 35.61 0.78
N THR A 422 -4.17 36.86 1.10
CA THR A 422 -5.56 37.32 1.19
C THR A 422 -6.04 37.81 -0.17
N ASP A 423 -7.27 37.47 -0.52
CA ASP A 423 -7.91 37.80 -1.80
C ASP A 423 -7.10 37.34 -3.03
N ALA A 424 -6.37 36.24 -2.85
CA ALA A 424 -5.63 35.56 -3.90
C ALA A 424 -6.43 34.32 -4.41
N ALA A 425 -6.23 33.98 -5.66
CA ALA A 425 -6.78 32.78 -6.29
C ALA A 425 -5.67 31.96 -6.97
N VAL A 426 -5.79 30.66 -6.95
CA VAL A 426 -4.89 29.77 -7.71
C VAL A 426 -5.34 29.77 -9.17
N GLU A 427 -4.48 30.19 -10.08
CA GLU A 427 -4.72 30.26 -11.51
C GLU A 427 -4.32 28.95 -12.21
N ASP A 428 -3.15 28.40 -11.89
CA ASP A 428 -2.61 27.19 -12.52
C ASP A 428 -1.73 26.42 -11.54
N SER A 429 -1.61 25.12 -11.77
CA SER A 429 -0.69 24.23 -11.05
C SER A 429 -0.01 23.25 -12.01
N GLN A 430 1.29 23.17 -11.94
CA GLN A 430 2.13 22.27 -12.74
C GLN A 430 3.03 21.43 -11.82
N GLY A 431 3.64 20.39 -12.38
CA GLY A 431 4.55 19.52 -11.62
C GLY A 431 3.84 18.30 -11.02
N CYS A 432 4.36 17.79 -9.92
CA CYS A 432 3.87 16.56 -9.30
C CYS A 432 4.25 16.52 -7.81
N LEU A 433 3.87 15.44 -7.15
CA LEU A 433 4.21 15.14 -5.76
C LEU A 433 5.62 15.63 -5.39
N GLY A 434 5.69 16.40 -4.32
CA GLY A 434 6.94 16.96 -3.79
C GLY A 434 7.40 18.24 -4.46
N ASN A 435 6.94 18.55 -5.69
CA ASN A 435 7.42 19.70 -6.47
C ASN A 435 6.33 20.28 -7.40
N PHE A 436 5.25 20.77 -6.79
CA PHE A 436 4.25 21.55 -7.51
C PHE A 436 4.73 23.00 -7.70
N ILE A 437 4.46 23.54 -8.87
CA ILE A 437 4.66 24.96 -9.22
C ILE A 437 3.27 25.54 -9.40
N VAL A 438 2.90 26.48 -8.53
CA VAL A 438 1.55 27.04 -8.47
C VAL A 438 1.62 28.54 -8.73
N THR A 439 0.78 29.02 -9.64
CA THR A 439 0.64 30.45 -9.94
C THR A 439 -0.57 31.02 -9.19
N LEU A 440 -0.32 32.02 -8.38
CA LEU A 440 -1.33 32.79 -7.64
C LEU A 440 -1.65 34.07 -8.40
N ASN A 441 -2.92 34.31 -8.66
CA ASN A 441 -3.44 35.61 -9.09
C ASN A 441 -3.90 36.38 -7.84
N GLN A 442 -3.23 37.48 -7.54
CA GLN A 442 -3.49 38.31 -6.36
C GLN A 442 -3.44 39.80 -6.72
N PRO A 443 -3.97 40.71 -5.86
CA PRO A 443 -3.87 42.13 -6.09
C PRO A 443 -2.40 42.58 -6.21
N GLY A 444 -2.00 43.03 -7.39
CA GLY A 444 -0.62 43.40 -7.74
C GLY A 444 -0.09 42.55 -8.89
N GLU A 445 1.05 41.90 -8.70
CA GLU A 445 1.65 41.01 -9.69
C GLU A 445 1.36 39.53 -9.35
N PRO A 446 1.15 38.64 -10.34
CA PRO A 446 1.06 37.19 -10.11
C PRO A 446 2.29 36.68 -9.40
N GLU A 447 2.11 35.77 -8.45
CA GLU A 447 3.18 35.13 -7.70
C GLU A 447 3.28 33.64 -8.04
N THR A 448 4.49 33.14 -8.22
CA THR A 448 4.74 31.70 -8.45
C THR A 448 5.35 31.08 -7.22
N LEU A 449 4.67 30.06 -6.66
CA LEU A 449 5.10 29.31 -5.49
C LEU A 449 5.58 27.91 -5.88
N LYS A 450 6.60 27.41 -5.16
CA LYS A 450 6.98 26.00 -5.19
C LYS A 450 6.55 25.34 -3.89
N VAL A 451 5.76 24.26 -3.98
CA VAL A 451 5.25 23.55 -2.81
C VAL A 451 5.32 22.04 -3.02
N GLY A 452 5.49 21.30 -1.95
CA GLY A 452 5.57 19.83 -2.01
C GLY A 452 4.21 19.14 -1.91
N ALA A 453 3.19 19.82 -1.35
CA ALA A 453 1.85 19.31 -1.24
C ALA A 453 0.80 20.42 -1.35
N ILE A 454 -0.43 20.04 -1.74
CA ILE A 454 -1.58 20.95 -1.88
C ILE A 454 -2.74 20.38 -1.07
N VAL A 455 -3.41 21.24 -0.27
CA VAL A 455 -4.62 20.88 0.47
C VAL A 455 -5.78 21.78 0.02
N LEU A 456 -6.86 21.19 -0.46
CA LEU A 456 -8.10 21.90 -0.82
C LEU A 456 -9.04 21.91 0.39
N ALA A 457 -9.38 23.08 0.90
CA ALA A 457 -10.17 23.26 2.11
C ALA A 457 -11.45 24.08 1.92
N SER A 458 -11.66 24.68 0.76
CA SER A 458 -12.87 25.41 0.38
C SER A 458 -13.59 24.71 -0.75
N ALA A 459 -14.92 24.74 -0.73
CA ALA A 459 -15.70 24.53 -1.94
C ALA A 459 -15.41 25.70 -2.88
N MET A 460 -14.68 25.47 -3.96
CA MET A 460 -14.56 26.49 -5.00
C MET A 460 -15.98 26.76 -5.54
N SER A 461 -16.35 28.04 -5.62
CA SER A 461 -17.68 28.49 -6.00
C SER A 461 -18.13 27.77 -7.29
N ILE A 462 -19.24 27.03 -7.16
CA ILE A 462 -19.89 26.37 -8.28
C ILE A 462 -20.50 27.47 -9.13
N GLU A 463 -19.81 27.94 -10.15
CA GLU A 463 -20.50 28.52 -11.29
C GLU A 463 -21.18 27.35 -12.02
N LYS A 464 -22.50 27.25 -11.82
CA LYS A 464 -23.31 26.24 -12.50
C LYS A 464 -23.15 26.40 -14.00
N GLY A 465 -22.38 25.51 -14.65
CA GLY A 465 -22.33 25.36 -16.09
C GLY A 465 -21.07 25.87 -16.81
N GLY A 466 -19.93 26.03 -16.10
CA GLY A 466 -18.65 26.27 -16.75
C GLY A 466 -17.82 24.97 -16.90
N ASP A 467 -17.04 24.87 -17.96
CA ASP A 467 -15.91 23.93 -18.05
C ASP A 467 -15.03 24.12 -16.80
N GLY A 468 -14.44 23.02 -16.29
CA GLY A 468 -13.67 23.01 -15.03
C GLY A 468 -12.63 24.14 -14.97
N SER A 469 -12.31 24.62 -13.75
CA SER A 469 -11.25 25.62 -13.61
C SER A 469 -9.91 25.04 -14.07
N PRO A 470 -8.95 25.87 -14.55
CA PRO A 470 -7.61 25.37 -14.93
C PRO A 470 -6.94 24.53 -13.84
N LEU A 471 -7.17 24.87 -12.57
CA LEU A 471 -6.70 24.09 -11.42
C LEU A 471 -7.35 22.69 -11.36
N GLU A 472 -8.65 22.58 -11.64
CA GLU A 472 -9.36 21.30 -11.64
C GLU A 472 -8.84 20.37 -12.73
N GLU A 473 -8.57 20.91 -13.91
CA GLU A 473 -7.99 20.16 -15.02
C GLU A 473 -6.53 19.72 -14.71
N SER A 474 -5.71 20.65 -14.23
CA SER A 474 -4.29 20.40 -13.97
C SER A 474 -4.08 19.36 -12.85
N LEU A 475 -4.92 19.37 -11.82
CA LEU A 475 -4.89 18.44 -10.70
C LEU A 475 -5.78 17.20 -10.89
N ALA A 476 -6.50 17.09 -12.01
CA ALA A 476 -7.42 16.00 -12.30
C ALA A 476 -8.51 15.81 -11.23
N LEU A 477 -9.12 16.89 -10.79
CA LEU A 477 -10.13 16.89 -9.76
C LEU A 477 -11.51 16.58 -10.35
N GLU A 478 -12.24 15.66 -9.71
CA GLU A 478 -13.63 15.34 -10.07
C GLU A 478 -14.57 15.78 -8.95
N LYS A 479 -15.76 16.22 -9.31
CA LYS A 479 -16.84 16.57 -8.39
C LYS A 479 -17.96 15.53 -8.44
N ASP A 480 -18.65 15.37 -7.32
CA ASP A 480 -19.90 14.61 -7.24
C ASP A 480 -21.11 15.47 -7.68
N SER A 481 -22.31 14.87 -7.64
CA SER A 481 -23.58 15.55 -7.98
C SER A 481 -23.90 16.74 -7.10
N ASP A 482 -23.35 16.79 -5.88
CA ASP A 482 -23.58 17.84 -4.90
C ASP A 482 -22.52 18.95 -4.99
N GLY A 483 -21.50 18.77 -5.85
CA GLY A 483 -20.45 19.73 -6.12
C GLY A 483 -19.23 19.63 -5.21
N PHE A 484 -19.13 18.60 -4.37
CA PHE A 484 -17.95 18.30 -3.56
C PHE A 484 -16.93 17.53 -4.38
N TYR A 485 -15.65 17.71 -4.05
CA TYR A 485 -14.58 16.94 -4.68
C TYR A 485 -14.60 15.49 -4.23
N LYS A 486 -14.58 14.56 -5.20
CA LYS A 486 -14.55 13.12 -4.93
C LYS A 486 -13.17 12.69 -4.44
N SER A 487 -13.11 12.02 -3.29
CA SER A 487 -11.98 11.17 -2.97
C SER A 487 -12.00 9.93 -3.88
N THR A 488 -10.83 9.55 -4.34
CA THR A 488 -10.70 8.51 -5.36
C THR A 488 -9.87 7.32 -4.87
N GLN A 489 -9.41 7.37 -3.62
CA GLN A 489 -8.47 6.40 -3.04
C GLN A 489 -9.12 5.44 -2.04
N GLY A 490 -10.47 5.41 -1.99
CA GLY A 490 -11.22 4.56 -1.08
C GLY A 490 -11.33 5.08 0.35
N ILE A 491 -12.12 4.38 1.18
CA ILE A 491 -12.47 4.83 2.53
C ILE A 491 -11.26 4.97 3.48
N MET A 492 -10.19 4.21 3.24
CA MET A 492 -8.96 4.32 4.04
C MET A 492 -8.13 5.56 3.71
N ASN A 493 -8.30 6.16 2.53
CA ASN A 493 -7.59 7.33 2.05
C ASN A 493 -8.57 8.41 1.56
N LEU A 494 -9.65 8.62 2.31
CA LEU A 494 -10.75 9.51 1.89
C LEU A 494 -10.38 10.99 1.79
N LEU A 495 -9.21 11.39 2.25
CA LEU A 495 -8.66 12.72 2.10
C LEU A 495 -7.75 12.87 0.87
N ASP A 496 -7.41 11.77 0.20
CA ASP A 496 -6.44 11.73 -0.87
C ASP A 496 -7.14 11.81 -2.24
N PHE A 497 -6.54 12.52 -3.17
CA PHE A 497 -6.93 12.52 -4.58
C PHE A 497 -6.13 11.51 -5.41
N THR A 498 -6.50 11.34 -6.67
CA THR A 498 -5.74 10.54 -7.64
C THR A 498 -4.36 11.11 -7.85
N THR A 499 -4.25 12.44 -7.91
CA THR A 499 -2.98 13.15 -7.99
C THR A 499 -2.32 13.11 -6.63
N GLU A 500 -1.26 12.30 -6.50
CA GLU A 500 -0.51 12.18 -5.25
C GLU A 500 0.05 13.54 -4.80
N GLY A 501 -0.02 13.80 -3.48
CA GLY A 501 0.40 15.06 -2.89
C GLY A 501 -0.69 16.13 -2.88
N VAL A 502 -1.88 15.80 -3.39
CA VAL A 502 -3.06 16.65 -3.30
C VAL A 502 -4.08 16.02 -2.37
N PHE A 503 -4.57 16.81 -1.41
CA PHE A 503 -5.50 16.38 -0.36
C PHE A 503 -6.72 17.27 -0.30
N ASN A 504 -7.82 16.80 0.27
CA ASN A 504 -9.01 17.59 0.52
C ASN A 504 -9.44 17.54 1.99
N CYS A 505 -10.10 18.59 2.46
CA CYS A 505 -10.72 18.61 3.76
C CYS A 505 -11.89 19.60 3.82
N GLY A 506 -12.73 19.45 4.85
CA GLY A 506 -13.81 20.39 5.14
C GLY A 506 -14.81 20.56 4.01
N ALA A 507 -15.16 21.82 3.72
CA ALA A 507 -16.15 22.18 2.74
C ALA A 507 -15.79 21.80 1.29
N ALA A 508 -14.54 21.49 1.00
CA ALA A 508 -14.14 20.92 -0.30
C ALA A 508 -14.66 19.50 -0.50
N ARG A 509 -14.78 18.73 0.60
CA ARG A 509 -15.15 17.31 0.60
C ARG A 509 -16.62 17.06 0.95
N THR A 510 -17.16 17.77 1.93
CA THR A 510 -18.53 17.61 2.41
C THR A 510 -18.90 18.74 3.39
N ALA A 511 -20.19 18.90 3.66
CA ALA A 511 -20.66 19.78 4.73
C ALA A 511 -20.40 19.13 6.10
N LEU A 512 -19.71 19.82 7.01
CA LEU A 512 -19.30 19.30 8.30
C LEU A 512 -19.71 20.22 9.46
N GLU A 513 -19.97 19.59 10.62
CA GLU A 513 -20.06 20.31 11.89
C GLU A 513 -18.67 20.84 12.32
N ILE A 514 -18.63 21.84 13.18
CA ILE A 514 -17.38 22.53 13.58
C ILE A 514 -16.33 21.55 14.12
N GLU A 515 -16.71 20.65 15.02
CA GLU A 515 -15.79 19.67 15.61
C GLU A 515 -15.14 18.80 14.53
N VAL A 516 -15.99 18.27 13.63
CA VAL A 516 -15.51 17.40 12.53
C VAL A 516 -14.71 18.19 11.51
N ALA A 517 -15.05 19.46 11.25
CA ALA A 517 -14.30 20.32 10.34
C ALA A 517 -12.87 20.60 10.83
N VAL A 518 -12.68 20.80 12.14
CA VAL A 518 -11.35 20.95 12.74
C VAL A 518 -10.54 19.65 12.58
N LEU A 519 -11.14 18.51 12.95
CA LEU A 519 -10.49 17.21 12.82
C LEU A 519 -10.13 16.85 11.36
N ASP A 520 -11.00 17.18 10.43
CA ASP A 520 -10.80 16.94 9.00
C ASP A 520 -9.60 17.76 8.45
N GLY A 521 -9.47 19.02 8.89
CA GLY A 521 -8.31 19.85 8.58
C GLY A 521 -7.00 19.31 9.17
N GLU A 522 -7.00 18.86 10.42
CA GLU A 522 -5.84 18.25 11.05
C GLU A 522 -5.48 16.89 10.47
N ALA A 523 -6.47 16.13 10.03
CA ALA A 523 -6.24 14.88 9.32
C ALA A 523 -5.56 15.13 7.96
N ALA A 524 -6.00 16.14 7.21
CA ALA A 524 -5.32 16.56 5.97
C ALA A 524 -3.89 17.05 6.25
N ALA A 525 -3.67 17.76 7.36
CA ALA A 525 -2.33 18.14 7.79
C ALA A 525 -1.43 16.91 8.05
N SER A 526 -1.95 15.85 8.70
CA SER A 526 -1.23 14.60 8.88
C SER A 526 -0.83 13.98 7.54
N ARG A 527 -1.78 13.89 6.59
CA ARG A 527 -1.53 13.34 5.26
C ARG A 527 -0.44 14.12 4.51
N ALA A 528 -0.52 15.46 4.51
CA ALA A 528 0.51 16.31 3.91
C ALA A 528 1.87 16.16 4.62
N ALA A 529 1.88 16.04 5.95
CA ALA A 529 3.10 15.86 6.74
C ALA A 529 3.80 14.52 6.45
N CYS A 530 3.08 13.46 6.07
CA CYS A 530 3.69 12.19 5.62
C CYS A 530 4.65 12.40 4.44
N ILE A 531 4.36 13.37 3.58
CA ILE A 531 5.22 13.75 2.46
C ILE A 531 6.29 14.75 2.91
N LEU A 532 5.87 15.81 3.58
CA LEU A 532 6.70 17.00 3.85
C LEU A 532 7.68 16.84 5.04
N SER A 533 7.57 15.75 5.80
CA SER A 533 8.45 15.50 6.95
C SER A 533 9.85 15.03 6.56
N SER A 534 10.08 14.68 5.30
CA SER A 534 11.39 14.29 4.77
C SER A 534 11.83 15.24 3.66
N PRO A 535 13.14 15.51 3.51
CA PRO A 535 13.65 16.33 2.41
C PRO A 535 13.60 15.63 1.05
N SER A 536 13.38 14.32 1.04
CA SER A 536 13.28 13.52 -0.17
C SER A 536 12.30 12.36 -0.01
N ILE A 537 11.74 11.89 -1.12
CA ILE A 537 10.92 10.68 -1.18
C ILE A 537 11.63 9.60 -1.98
N THR A 538 11.55 8.37 -1.49
CA THR A 538 12.06 7.19 -2.19
C THR A 538 10.91 6.49 -2.92
N ARG A 539 11.14 6.13 -4.18
CA ARG A 539 10.19 5.40 -5.02
C ARG A 539 10.78 4.09 -5.51
N SER A 540 9.92 3.09 -5.66
CA SER A 540 10.32 1.82 -6.26
C SER A 540 10.85 2.05 -7.66
N PRO A 541 11.98 1.43 -8.04
CA PRO A 541 12.51 1.51 -9.40
C PRO A 541 11.79 0.58 -10.38
N VAL A 542 10.85 -0.24 -9.91
CA VAL A 542 10.04 -1.14 -10.75
C VAL A 542 8.92 -0.34 -11.43
N ILE A 543 9.31 0.47 -12.39
CA ILE A 543 8.46 1.38 -13.16
C ILE A 543 8.59 1.11 -14.65
N SER A 544 7.72 1.77 -15.46
CA SER A 544 7.81 1.66 -16.90
C SER A 544 9.04 2.39 -17.46
N LEU A 545 9.57 1.89 -18.57
CA LEU A 545 10.65 2.49 -19.33
C LEU A 545 10.24 2.54 -20.79
N VAL A 546 10.48 3.67 -21.43
CA VAL A 546 10.24 3.88 -22.88
C VAL A 546 11.52 3.61 -23.66
N VAL A 547 11.43 2.78 -24.69
CA VAL A 547 12.50 2.53 -25.66
C VAL A 547 12.26 3.43 -26.87
N ASN A 548 13.00 4.53 -26.97
CA ASN A 548 12.78 5.57 -27.96
C ASN A 548 12.90 5.07 -29.40
N GLU A 549 13.74 4.06 -29.66
CA GLU A 549 13.94 3.44 -30.97
C GLU A 549 12.68 2.72 -31.45
N ASN A 550 11.91 2.17 -30.54
CA ASN A 550 10.69 1.41 -30.81
C ASN A 550 9.41 2.28 -30.68
N CYS A 551 9.53 3.49 -30.13
CA CYS A 551 8.39 4.39 -29.93
C CYS A 551 8.17 5.21 -31.22
N ASP A 552 6.94 5.12 -31.76
CA ASP A 552 6.50 5.89 -32.95
C ASP A 552 5.62 7.10 -32.60
N GLY A 553 5.42 7.39 -31.31
CA GLY A 553 4.66 8.54 -30.84
C GLY A 553 3.15 8.43 -31.04
N CYS A 554 2.59 7.23 -31.13
CA CYS A 554 1.15 7.00 -31.37
C CYS A 554 0.22 7.41 -30.21
N ALA A 555 0.76 7.70 -29.02
CA ALA A 555 0.07 8.15 -27.81
C ALA A 555 -0.86 7.12 -27.13
N TYR A 556 -1.04 5.91 -27.64
CA TYR A 556 -1.97 4.91 -27.05
C TYR A 556 -1.65 4.53 -25.60
N CYS A 557 -0.44 4.78 -25.12
CA CYS A 557 -0.04 4.52 -23.74
C CYS A 557 -0.39 5.66 -22.77
N ILE A 558 -0.80 6.85 -23.25
CA ILE A 558 -1.02 8.05 -22.44
C ILE A 558 -2.38 8.00 -21.75
N ASP A 559 -3.45 7.90 -22.53
CA ASP A 559 -4.82 7.95 -22.01
C ASP A 559 -5.13 6.88 -20.93
N PRO A 560 -4.67 5.61 -21.06
CA PRO A 560 -4.96 4.60 -20.06
C PRO A 560 -4.03 4.68 -18.83
N CYS A 561 -3.12 5.64 -18.75
CA CYS A 561 -2.24 5.79 -17.60
C CYS A 561 -3.00 6.36 -16.39
N PRO A 562 -3.21 5.58 -15.30
CA PRO A 562 -4.05 5.99 -14.18
C PRO A 562 -3.46 7.16 -13.38
N THR A 563 -2.15 7.38 -13.47
CA THR A 563 -1.41 8.43 -12.77
C THR A 563 -0.92 9.54 -13.69
N ARG A 564 -1.34 9.54 -14.96
CA ARG A 564 -0.90 10.50 -15.98
C ARG A 564 0.62 10.68 -16.05
N SER A 565 1.35 9.59 -15.81
CA SER A 565 2.83 9.59 -15.81
C SER A 565 3.46 9.67 -17.20
N LEU A 566 2.66 9.59 -18.26
CA LEU A 566 3.13 9.58 -19.64
C LEU A 566 2.62 10.81 -20.37
N THR A 567 3.51 11.47 -21.10
CA THR A 567 3.23 12.60 -21.98
C THR A 567 3.92 12.38 -23.31
N LEU A 568 3.60 13.19 -24.33
CA LEU A 568 4.35 13.20 -25.60
C LEU A 568 5.40 14.31 -25.57
N LEU A 569 6.64 13.90 -25.81
CA LEU A 569 7.75 14.82 -26.06
C LEU A 569 7.96 14.94 -27.57
N GLU A 570 7.99 16.16 -28.08
CA GLU A 570 8.37 16.46 -29.46
C GLU A 570 9.84 16.90 -29.49
N TYR A 571 10.64 16.32 -30.36
CA TYR A 571 12.02 16.73 -30.55
C TYR A 571 12.43 16.67 -32.04
N VAL A 572 13.40 17.49 -32.42
CA VAL A 572 13.92 17.51 -33.77
C VAL A 572 15.09 16.51 -33.91
N HIS A 573 14.94 15.52 -34.75
CA HIS A 573 16.00 14.58 -35.11
C HIS A 573 16.24 14.60 -36.62
N ARG A 574 17.46 14.98 -37.04
CA ARG A 574 17.85 15.04 -38.48
C ARG A 574 16.84 15.82 -39.35
N SER A 575 16.40 16.99 -38.85
CA SER A 575 15.43 17.89 -39.51
C SER A 575 13.99 17.36 -39.58
N ALA A 576 13.66 16.23 -38.96
CA ALA A 576 12.30 15.74 -38.82
C ALA A 576 11.81 15.91 -37.36
N VAL A 577 10.56 16.33 -37.18
CA VAL A 577 9.94 16.33 -35.88
C VAL A 577 9.55 14.89 -35.53
N LYS A 578 10.10 14.38 -34.44
CA LYS A 578 9.71 13.10 -33.87
C LYS A 578 8.94 13.30 -32.57
N LYS A 579 7.99 12.40 -32.31
CA LYS A 579 7.26 12.32 -31.06
C LYS A 579 7.59 10.99 -30.37
N VAL A 580 7.85 11.05 -29.07
CA VAL A 580 8.03 9.87 -28.23
C VAL A 580 7.26 10.04 -26.94
N ALA A 581 6.86 8.94 -26.33
CA ALA A 581 6.31 9.00 -24.99
C ALA A 581 7.43 9.35 -24.00
N GLU A 582 7.20 10.34 -23.16
CA GLU A 582 8.06 10.71 -22.03
C GLU A 582 7.43 10.21 -20.75
N HIS A 583 8.27 9.77 -19.82
CA HIS A 583 7.84 9.11 -18.60
C HIS A 583 8.23 9.88 -17.34
N ASN A 584 7.26 10.28 -16.55
CA ASN A 584 7.47 10.85 -15.20
C ASN A 584 7.68 9.70 -14.19
N LYS A 585 8.90 9.57 -13.71
CA LYS A 585 9.31 8.52 -12.76
C LYS A 585 8.73 8.68 -11.36
N VAL A 586 8.37 9.91 -10.96
CA VAL A 586 7.82 10.20 -9.62
C VAL A 586 6.41 9.64 -9.48
N THR A 587 5.59 9.80 -10.51
CA THR A 587 4.16 9.45 -10.49
C THR A 587 3.85 8.05 -10.99
N CYS A 588 4.82 7.35 -11.60
CA CYS A 588 4.60 6.01 -12.11
C CYS A 588 4.50 4.95 -11.01
N ILE A 589 3.42 4.19 -11.02
CA ILE A 589 3.14 3.10 -10.07
C ILE A 589 3.50 1.69 -10.61
N GLY A 590 4.15 1.59 -11.78
CA GLY A 590 4.56 0.33 -12.36
C GLY A 590 3.43 -0.63 -12.79
N CYS A 591 2.19 -0.15 -12.94
CA CYS A 591 1.02 -0.98 -13.21
C CYS A 591 1.06 -1.73 -14.56
N GLY A 592 1.87 -1.30 -15.53
CA GLY A 592 2.11 -1.96 -16.81
C GLY A 592 0.98 -1.86 -17.85
N ILE A 593 -0.09 -1.08 -17.60
CA ILE A 593 -1.18 -0.89 -18.56
C ILE A 593 -0.65 -0.31 -19.88
N CYS A 594 0.32 0.61 -19.80
CA CYS A 594 0.98 1.21 -20.96
C CYS A 594 1.75 0.17 -21.81
N MET A 595 2.40 -0.80 -21.15
CA MET A 595 3.13 -1.89 -21.82
C MET A 595 2.18 -2.76 -22.65
N SER A 596 1.06 -3.16 -22.08
CA SER A 596 0.08 -4.02 -22.75
C SER A 596 -0.79 -3.29 -23.78
N THR A 597 -0.73 -1.96 -23.82
CA THR A 597 -1.42 -1.13 -24.81
C THR A 597 -0.50 -0.74 -25.98
N CYS A 598 0.82 -0.89 -25.83
CA CYS A 598 1.79 -0.46 -26.84
C CYS A 598 1.89 -1.46 -28.00
N PRO A 599 1.45 -1.12 -29.24
CA PRO A 599 1.47 -2.05 -30.37
C PRO A 599 2.89 -2.33 -30.86
N LYS A 600 3.86 -1.46 -30.54
CA LYS A 600 5.27 -1.56 -30.96
C LYS A 600 6.18 -2.17 -29.91
N LYS A 601 5.63 -2.57 -28.74
CA LYS A 601 6.43 -3.03 -27.59
C LYS A 601 7.55 -2.03 -27.22
N GLY A 602 7.30 -0.74 -27.44
CA GLY A 602 8.24 0.36 -27.17
C GLY A 602 8.22 0.83 -25.71
N ILE A 603 7.46 0.18 -24.85
CA ILE A 603 7.40 0.47 -23.41
C ILE A 603 7.26 -0.83 -22.63
N PHE A 604 8.01 -0.96 -21.55
CA PHE A 604 7.97 -2.14 -20.68
C PHE A 604 8.11 -1.72 -19.20
N VAL A 605 7.72 -2.59 -18.29
CA VAL A 605 7.98 -2.42 -16.85
C VAL A 605 9.18 -3.25 -16.45
N LYS A 606 10.13 -2.64 -15.73
CA LYS A 606 11.31 -3.34 -15.21
C LYS A 606 10.88 -4.55 -14.38
N HIS A 607 11.57 -5.67 -14.50
CA HIS A 607 11.26 -6.97 -13.89
C HIS A 607 9.95 -7.64 -14.32
N PHE A 608 9.15 -6.99 -15.19
CA PHE A 608 7.89 -7.51 -15.71
C PHE A 608 7.80 -7.34 -17.23
N ARG A 609 8.88 -7.66 -17.92
CA ARG A 609 8.91 -7.67 -19.40
C ARG A 609 8.01 -8.78 -19.96
N LEU A 610 7.55 -8.62 -21.19
CA LEU A 610 6.76 -9.67 -21.86
C LEU A 610 7.55 -10.97 -21.97
N GLU A 611 8.85 -10.88 -22.25
CA GLU A 611 9.77 -12.01 -22.34
C GLU A 611 9.88 -12.76 -21.00
N THR A 612 9.83 -12.07 -19.86
CA THR A 612 9.85 -12.68 -18.53
C THR A 612 8.60 -13.52 -18.29
N PHE A 613 7.43 -13.02 -18.67
CA PHE A 613 6.19 -13.79 -18.58
C PHE A 613 6.22 -15.01 -19.50
N SER A 614 6.65 -14.85 -20.76
CA SER A 614 6.77 -15.96 -21.72
C SER A 614 7.70 -17.04 -21.20
N GLU A 615 8.84 -16.69 -20.62
CA GLU A 615 9.78 -17.68 -20.07
C GLU A 615 9.23 -18.41 -18.86
N MET A 616 8.50 -17.71 -17.98
CA MET A 616 7.81 -18.36 -16.85
C MET A 616 6.74 -19.34 -17.33
N VAL A 617 5.95 -18.96 -18.34
CA VAL A 617 4.93 -19.85 -18.96
C VAL A 617 5.58 -21.10 -19.54
N LYS A 618 6.58 -20.94 -20.40
CA LYS A 618 7.33 -22.07 -21.01
C LYS A 618 7.92 -23.00 -19.97
N THR A 619 8.51 -22.42 -18.93
CA THR A 619 9.12 -23.20 -17.85
C THR A 619 8.07 -23.95 -17.05
N ALA A 620 6.93 -23.31 -16.73
CA ALA A 620 5.83 -23.91 -16.01
C ALA A 620 5.22 -25.12 -16.74
N LEU A 621 5.09 -25.01 -18.06
CA LEU A 621 4.52 -26.08 -18.88
C LEU A 621 5.48 -27.25 -19.10
N LYS A 622 6.77 -26.97 -19.28
CA LYS A 622 7.80 -28.00 -19.43
C LYS A 622 8.10 -28.77 -18.13
N ALA A 623 7.94 -28.12 -16.99
CA ALA A 623 8.29 -28.69 -15.68
C ALA A 623 7.13 -29.43 -15.00
N SER A 624 5.98 -29.62 -15.67
CA SER A 624 4.78 -30.14 -15.03
C SER A 624 4.04 -31.11 -15.93
N ASP A 625 3.75 -32.30 -15.40
CA ASP A 625 2.90 -33.33 -16.05
C ASP A 625 1.42 -33.23 -15.65
N PHE A 626 1.06 -32.22 -14.83
CA PHE A 626 -0.34 -32.03 -14.40
C PHE A 626 -1.21 -31.55 -15.55
N GLN A 627 -2.32 -32.28 -15.79
CA GLN A 627 -3.29 -32.00 -16.84
C GLN A 627 -4.71 -31.77 -16.26
N PRO A 628 -5.53 -30.91 -16.89
CA PRO A 628 -5.17 -29.97 -17.96
C PRO A 628 -4.19 -28.92 -17.45
N SER A 629 -3.24 -28.47 -18.27
CA SER A 629 -2.24 -27.47 -17.85
C SER A 629 -2.81 -26.07 -17.92
N ILE A 630 -3.00 -25.42 -16.76
CA ILE A 630 -3.61 -24.09 -16.64
C ILE A 630 -2.56 -23.08 -16.17
N ILE A 631 -2.38 -21.98 -16.92
CA ILE A 631 -1.60 -20.82 -16.52
C ILE A 631 -2.53 -19.76 -15.94
N CYS A 632 -2.30 -19.34 -14.71
CA CYS A 632 -3.11 -18.33 -14.02
C CYS A 632 -2.32 -17.06 -13.74
N PHE A 633 -2.65 -15.96 -14.40
CA PHE A 633 -2.07 -14.65 -14.10
C PHE A 633 -2.89 -13.97 -13.00
N CYS A 634 -2.30 -13.71 -11.85
CA CYS A 634 -2.95 -13.08 -10.71
C CYS A 634 -2.42 -11.67 -10.45
N CYS A 635 -3.35 -10.71 -10.36
CA CYS A 635 -3.03 -9.36 -9.89
C CYS A 635 -2.52 -9.40 -8.45
N SER A 636 -1.34 -8.83 -8.17
CA SER A 636 -0.72 -8.82 -6.83
C SER A 636 -1.52 -8.07 -5.77
N ARG A 637 -2.49 -7.25 -6.17
CA ARG A 637 -3.29 -6.43 -5.23
C ARG A 637 -4.47 -7.18 -4.63
N CYS A 638 -5.16 -8.01 -5.43
CA CYS A 638 -6.39 -8.68 -5.01
C CYS A 638 -6.34 -10.19 -5.27
N ALA A 639 -6.20 -10.62 -6.53
CA ALA A 639 -6.34 -12.03 -6.89
C ALA A 639 -5.23 -12.92 -6.33
N TYR A 640 -3.98 -12.43 -6.27
CA TYR A 640 -2.88 -13.18 -5.66
C TYR A 640 -3.07 -13.36 -4.14
N PRO A 641 -3.43 -12.30 -3.36
CA PRO A 641 -3.88 -12.49 -1.98
C PRO A 641 -5.11 -13.40 -1.83
N GLY A 642 -6.06 -13.38 -2.79
CA GLY A 642 -7.18 -14.33 -2.81
C GLY A 642 -6.73 -15.79 -2.95
N ALA A 643 -5.73 -16.05 -3.81
CA ALA A 643 -5.11 -17.36 -3.89
C ALA A 643 -4.38 -17.75 -2.58
N ASP A 644 -3.72 -16.80 -1.92
CA ASP A 644 -3.10 -17.02 -0.61
C ASP A 644 -4.13 -17.29 0.50
N ALA A 645 -5.28 -16.62 0.44
CA ALA A 645 -6.39 -16.85 1.36
C ALA A 645 -6.93 -18.28 1.24
N ALA A 646 -7.05 -18.83 0.02
CA ALA A 646 -7.42 -20.24 -0.18
C ALA A 646 -6.46 -21.18 0.57
N GLY A 647 -5.14 -20.94 0.45
CA GLY A 647 -4.12 -21.72 1.17
C GLY A 647 -4.21 -21.56 2.68
N SER A 648 -4.36 -20.33 3.18
CA SER A 648 -4.49 -20.05 4.61
C SER A 648 -5.73 -20.70 5.23
N MET A 649 -6.81 -20.85 4.46
CA MET A 649 -8.03 -21.54 4.85
C MET A 649 -7.95 -23.08 4.67
N GLY A 650 -6.85 -23.61 4.10
CA GLY A 650 -6.71 -25.02 3.81
C GLY A 650 -7.65 -25.54 2.70
N ILE A 651 -8.14 -24.65 1.83
CA ILE A 651 -9.03 -25.00 0.74
C ILE A 651 -8.20 -25.58 -0.39
N GLN A 652 -8.52 -26.82 -0.77
CA GLN A 652 -7.81 -27.51 -1.83
C GLN A 652 -8.38 -27.14 -3.21
N TYR A 653 -7.51 -27.16 -4.22
CA TYR A 653 -7.86 -27.02 -5.63
C TYR A 653 -6.86 -27.82 -6.49
N PRO A 654 -7.18 -28.13 -7.77
CA PRO A 654 -6.31 -28.93 -8.63
C PRO A 654 -4.88 -28.39 -8.77
N ALA A 655 -3.89 -29.28 -8.70
CA ALA A 655 -2.47 -28.94 -8.86
C ALA A 655 -2.09 -28.52 -10.29
N SER A 656 -2.99 -28.70 -11.23
CA SER A 656 -2.85 -28.34 -12.66
C SER A 656 -2.63 -26.84 -12.91
N VAL A 657 -3.11 -25.96 -12.01
CA VAL A 657 -2.93 -24.51 -12.14
C VAL A 657 -1.54 -24.06 -11.73
N LYS A 658 -0.90 -23.17 -12.49
CA LYS A 658 0.37 -22.52 -12.22
C LYS A 658 0.14 -21.02 -12.13
N ILE A 659 0.33 -20.45 -10.94
CA ILE A 659 0.06 -19.04 -10.66
C ILE A 659 1.28 -18.19 -10.97
N ILE A 660 1.10 -17.19 -11.82
CA ILE A 660 2.12 -16.18 -12.16
C ILE A 660 1.63 -14.83 -11.64
N ARG A 661 2.41 -14.22 -10.76
CA ARG A 661 2.13 -12.92 -10.17
C ARG A 661 2.38 -11.80 -11.21
N SER A 662 1.39 -10.94 -11.40
CA SER A 662 1.49 -9.69 -12.16
C SER A 662 1.18 -8.49 -11.27
N VAL A 663 1.73 -7.31 -11.57
CA VAL A 663 1.43 -6.09 -10.78
C VAL A 663 -0.06 -5.73 -10.90
N CYS A 664 -0.61 -5.84 -12.10
CA CYS A 664 -2.02 -5.55 -12.41
C CYS A 664 -2.50 -6.48 -13.52
N SER A 665 -3.78 -6.88 -13.51
CA SER A 665 -4.37 -7.66 -14.62
C SER A 665 -4.29 -6.91 -15.96
N GLY A 666 -4.39 -5.58 -15.93
CA GLY A 666 -4.20 -4.74 -17.12
C GLY A 666 -2.78 -4.74 -17.71
N MET A 667 -1.80 -5.37 -17.05
CA MET A 667 -0.43 -5.54 -17.55
C MET A 667 -0.32 -6.66 -18.59
N ILE A 668 -1.23 -7.64 -18.55
CA ILE A 668 -1.14 -8.83 -19.40
C ILE A 668 -1.51 -8.45 -20.84
N HIS A 669 -0.54 -8.62 -21.73
CA HIS A 669 -0.71 -8.35 -23.16
C HIS A 669 -1.43 -9.55 -23.82
N PRO A 670 -2.39 -9.33 -24.75
CA PRO A 670 -3.09 -10.42 -25.44
C PRO A 670 -2.15 -11.48 -26.05
N ASN A 671 -1.02 -11.06 -26.60
CA ASN A 671 -0.04 -12.00 -27.18
C ASN A 671 0.49 -13.01 -26.15
N ILE A 672 0.63 -12.66 -24.86
CA ILE A 672 1.08 -13.62 -23.84
C ILE A 672 0.06 -14.75 -23.71
N VAL A 673 -1.22 -14.42 -23.76
CA VAL A 673 -2.32 -15.40 -23.69
C VAL A 673 -2.32 -16.29 -24.91
N ILE A 674 -2.25 -15.68 -26.10
CA ILE A 674 -2.26 -16.41 -27.38
C ILE A 674 -1.01 -17.27 -27.53
N ASP A 675 0.17 -16.75 -27.22
CA ASP A 675 1.43 -17.51 -27.28
C ASP A 675 1.42 -18.69 -26.30
N ALA A 676 0.88 -18.51 -25.08
CA ALA A 676 0.73 -19.58 -24.11
C ALA A 676 -0.11 -20.75 -24.66
N LEU A 677 -1.22 -20.44 -25.36
CA LEU A 677 -2.13 -21.43 -25.93
C LEU A 677 -1.61 -22.04 -27.24
N THR A 678 -1.02 -21.21 -28.14
CA THR A 678 -0.69 -21.65 -29.51
C THR A 678 0.77 -22.11 -29.68
N GLN A 679 1.70 -21.50 -28.95
CA GLN A 679 3.14 -21.81 -29.08
C GLN A 679 3.65 -22.71 -27.95
N ASP A 680 3.17 -22.48 -26.74
CA ASP A 680 3.68 -23.16 -25.56
C ASP A 680 2.80 -24.34 -25.12
N GLY A 681 1.56 -24.44 -25.64
CA GLY A 681 0.68 -25.62 -25.49
C GLY A 681 -0.04 -25.69 -24.15
N ALA A 682 -0.32 -24.56 -23.49
CA ALA A 682 -1.22 -24.55 -22.35
C ALA A 682 -2.63 -25.01 -22.74
N ASP A 683 -3.29 -25.80 -21.92
CA ASP A 683 -4.69 -26.19 -22.15
C ASP A 683 -5.64 -25.03 -21.87
N GLY A 684 -5.29 -24.16 -20.91
CA GLY A 684 -6.07 -22.99 -20.58
C GLY A 684 -5.26 -21.87 -19.96
N VAL A 685 -5.76 -20.64 -20.10
CA VAL A 685 -5.22 -19.44 -19.46
C VAL A 685 -6.30 -18.72 -18.67
N LEU A 686 -6.05 -18.52 -17.39
CA LEU A 686 -6.89 -17.79 -16.46
C LEU A 686 -6.26 -16.44 -16.13
N LEU A 687 -6.98 -15.34 -16.28
CA LEU A 687 -6.57 -14.01 -15.86
C LEU A 687 -7.43 -13.56 -14.68
N CYS A 688 -6.84 -13.42 -13.50
CA CYS A 688 -7.54 -12.99 -12.29
C CYS A 688 -7.20 -11.53 -11.95
N GLY A 689 -8.23 -10.67 -11.94
CA GLY A 689 -8.14 -9.25 -11.65
C GLY A 689 -8.93 -8.84 -10.40
N CYS A 690 -8.86 -7.55 -10.07
CA CYS A 690 -9.70 -6.93 -9.05
C CYS A 690 -11.16 -6.84 -9.54
N HIS A 691 -12.12 -6.75 -8.62
CA HIS A 691 -13.48 -6.36 -9.00
C HIS A 691 -13.51 -4.97 -9.64
N PRO A 692 -14.33 -4.75 -10.69
CA PRO A 692 -14.59 -3.40 -11.20
C PRO A 692 -15.06 -2.47 -10.06
N GLY A 693 -14.53 -1.25 -10.02
CA GLY A 693 -14.78 -0.30 -8.91
C GLY A 693 -13.76 -0.39 -7.76
N ASN A 694 -13.16 -1.56 -7.50
CA ASN A 694 -12.16 -1.76 -6.44
C ASN A 694 -10.72 -1.82 -6.96
N CYS A 695 -10.50 -1.56 -8.25
CA CYS A 695 -9.18 -1.61 -8.85
C CYS A 695 -8.36 -0.37 -8.46
N ARG A 696 -7.24 -0.55 -7.74
CA ARG A 696 -6.36 0.56 -7.35
C ARG A 696 -5.76 1.31 -8.55
N SER A 697 -5.55 0.61 -9.66
CA SER A 697 -5.12 1.22 -10.93
C SER A 697 -6.32 1.70 -11.76
N ARG A 698 -7.54 1.74 -11.22
CA ARG A 698 -8.81 2.14 -11.84
C ARG A 698 -9.03 1.55 -13.22
N GLU A 699 -8.18 1.91 -14.18
CA GLU A 699 -8.22 1.50 -15.57
C GLU A 699 -7.77 0.03 -15.79
N GLY A 700 -6.99 -0.55 -14.86
CA GLY A 700 -6.36 -1.85 -15.08
C GLY A 700 -7.33 -2.98 -15.35
N VAL A 701 -8.35 -3.13 -14.52
CA VAL A 701 -9.37 -4.18 -14.68
C VAL A 701 -10.27 -3.92 -15.89
N LEU A 702 -10.61 -2.65 -16.14
CA LEU A 702 -11.42 -2.25 -17.30
C LEU A 702 -10.67 -2.53 -18.62
N LYS A 703 -9.36 -2.27 -18.65
CA LYS A 703 -8.52 -2.59 -19.81
C LYS A 703 -8.32 -4.10 -19.98
N ALA A 704 -8.22 -4.86 -18.90
CA ALA A 704 -8.21 -6.33 -18.97
C ALA A 704 -9.53 -6.84 -19.57
N GLN A 705 -10.66 -6.34 -19.10
CA GLN A 705 -11.99 -6.70 -19.59
C GLN A 705 -12.18 -6.34 -21.07
N ALA A 706 -11.80 -5.13 -21.48
CA ALA A 706 -11.90 -4.72 -22.89
C ALA A 706 -11.03 -5.56 -23.83
N ARG A 707 -9.94 -6.18 -23.33
CA ARG A 707 -9.08 -7.07 -24.11
C ARG A 707 -9.60 -8.49 -24.22
N THR A 708 -10.52 -8.92 -23.35
CA THR A 708 -11.13 -10.26 -23.43
C THR A 708 -11.80 -10.46 -24.77
N GLU A 709 -12.59 -9.49 -25.24
CA GLU A 709 -13.22 -9.55 -26.56
C GLU A 709 -12.23 -9.71 -27.71
N ALA A 710 -11.08 -9.02 -27.64
CA ALA A 710 -10.03 -9.14 -28.65
C ALA A 710 -9.33 -10.51 -28.57
N ILE A 711 -9.14 -11.06 -27.37
CA ILE A 711 -8.56 -12.39 -27.19
C ILE A 711 -9.52 -13.45 -27.75
N ASP A 712 -10.82 -13.36 -27.46
CA ASP A 712 -11.83 -14.28 -27.96
C ASP A 712 -11.84 -14.35 -29.50
N LEU A 713 -11.80 -13.17 -30.16
CA LEU A 713 -11.68 -13.10 -31.62
C LEU A 713 -10.38 -13.73 -32.16
N MET A 714 -9.26 -13.53 -31.45
CA MET A 714 -8.01 -14.17 -31.83
C MET A 714 -8.04 -15.69 -31.64
N LEU A 715 -8.72 -16.21 -30.61
CA LEU A 715 -8.90 -17.64 -30.40
C LEU A 715 -9.72 -18.27 -31.54
N GLU A 716 -10.79 -17.59 -31.99
CA GLU A 716 -11.56 -18.03 -33.17
C GLU A 716 -10.67 -18.13 -34.43
N ASP A 717 -9.80 -17.14 -34.67
CA ASP A 717 -8.86 -17.16 -35.79
C ASP A 717 -7.88 -18.34 -35.75
N PHE A 718 -7.53 -18.79 -34.53
CA PHE A 718 -6.69 -19.98 -34.31
C PHE A 718 -7.47 -21.29 -34.19
N ALA A 719 -8.80 -21.26 -34.37
CA ALA A 719 -9.70 -22.39 -34.19
C ALA A 719 -9.57 -23.05 -32.79
N LEU A 720 -9.39 -22.22 -31.77
CA LEU A 720 -9.39 -22.62 -30.35
C LEU A 720 -10.73 -22.30 -29.71
N GLU A 721 -11.14 -23.13 -28.77
CA GLU A 721 -12.36 -22.94 -27.99
C GLU A 721 -12.21 -21.72 -27.06
N PRO A 722 -13.20 -20.80 -27.01
CA PRO A 722 -13.15 -19.62 -26.14
C PRO A 722 -12.98 -19.96 -24.66
N GLU A 723 -13.49 -21.10 -24.22
CA GLU A 723 -13.39 -21.59 -22.83
C GLU A 723 -11.94 -21.84 -22.38
N ARG A 724 -10.98 -21.84 -23.30
CA ARG A 724 -9.54 -21.93 -22.97
C ARG A 724 -8.97 -20.64 -22.42
N PHE A 725 -9.69 -19.52 -22.53
CA PHE A 725 -9.36 -18.26 -21.86
C PHE A 725 -10.52 -17.80 -20.98
N ARG A 726 -10.20 -17.44 -19.73
CA ARG A 726 -11.20 -16.95 -18.78
C ARG A 726 -10.65 -15.73 -18.02
N LEU A 727 -11.44 -14.64 -17.92
CA LEU A 727 -11.18 -13.50 -17.04
C LEU A 727 -12.08 -13.60 -15.81
N GLU A 728 -11.49 -13.57 -14.62
CA GLU A 728 -12.22 -13.61 -13.35
C GLU A 728 -11.87 -12.44 -12.44
N PHE A 729 -12.85 -12.03 -11.64
CA PHE A 729 -12.69 -10.98 -10.65
C PHE A 729 -12.63 -11.61 -9.25
N ILE A 730 -11.47 -11.47 -8.60
CA ILE A 730 -11.19 -12.10 -7.30
C ILE A 730 -10.69 -11.04 -6.34
N ALA A 731 -11.36 -10.88 -5.19
CA ALA A 731 -10.91 -10.05 -4.09
C ALA A 731 -9.93 -10.80 -3.17
N ALA A 732 -9.22 -10.07 -2.32
CA ALA A 732 -8.25 -10.66 -1.38
C ALA A 732 -8.91 -11.60 -0.34
N SER A 733 -10.20 -11.39 -0.01
CA SER A 733 -10.98 -12.24 0.89
C SER A 733 -11.61 -13.47 0.21
N GLU A 734 -11.62 -13.53 -1.14
CA GLU A 734 -12.37 -14.52 -1.90
C GLU A 734 -11.59 -15.81 -2.22
N GLY A 735 -10.87 -16.37 -1.23
CA GLY A 735 -10.14 -17.63 -1.40
C GLY A 735 -11.03 -18.80 -1.83
N LYS A 736 -12.26 -18.88 -1.31
CA LYS A 736 -13.25 -19.90 -1.71
C LYS A 736 -13.64 -19.78 -3.19
N LYS A 737 -13.86 -18.54 -3.64
CA LYS A 737 -14.20 -18.28 -5.04
C LYS A 737 -13.03 -18.61 -5.96
N PHE A 738 -11.80 -18.27 -5.55
CA PHE A 738 -10.59 -18.61 -6.30
C PHE A 738 -10.48 -20.11 -6.53
N ALA A 739 -10.59 -20.92 -5.47
CA ALA A 739 -10.53 -22.37 -5.57
C ALA A 739 -11.64 -22.93 -6.49
N LYS A 740 -12.87 -22.45 -6.32
CA LYS A 740 -14.01 -22.86 -7.14
C LYS A 740 -13.82 -22.57 -8.64
N VAL A 741 -13.29 -21.41 -8.98
CA VAL A 741 -12.98 -21.02 -10.37
C VAL A 741 -11.95 -21.97 -10.99
N ILE A 742 -10.92 -22.37 -10.22
CA ILE A 742 -9.93 -23.34 -10.67
C ILE A 742 -10.55 -24.72 -10.91
N GLU A 743 -11.44 -25.18 -10.01
CA GLU A 743 -12.15 -26.44 -10.16
C GLU A 743 -13.02 -26.42 -11.43
N GLU A 744 -13.86 -25.41 -11.59
CA GLU A 744 -14.74 -25.24 -12.76
C GLU A 744 -13.94 -25.25 -14.07
N MET A 745 -12.89 -24.46 -14.16
CA MET A 745 -12.06 -24.38 -15.37
C MET A 745 -11.34 -25.71 -15.65
N THR A 746 -10.90 -26.43 -14.60
CA THR A 746 -10.28 -27.75 -14.76
C THR A 746 -11.26 -28.75 -15.32
N GLU A 747 -12.52 -28.76 -14.85
CA GLU A 747 -13.58 -29.62 -15.35
C GLU A 747 -13.96 -29.31 -16.81
N GLU A 748 -14.13 -28.01 -17.13
CA GLU A 748 -14.41 -27.52 -18.49
C GLU A 748 -13.34 -27.97 -19.49
N LEU A 749 -12.06 -27.70 -19.15
CA LEU A 749 -10.93 -28.08 -20.02
C LEU A 749 -10.73 -29.59 -20.13
N SER A 750 -11.05 -30.36 -19.07
CA SER A 750 -11.03 -31.82 -19.13
C SER A 750 -12.10 -32.37 -20.08
N ALA A 751 -13.25 -31.71 -20.13
CA ALA A 751 -14.33 -32.08 -21.04
C ALA A 751 -14.03 -31.71 -22.50
N LEU A 752 -13.36 -30.60 -22.75
CA LEU A 752 -12.88 -30.17 -24.08
C LEU A 752 -11.77 -31.08 -24.61
N GLY A 753 -10.96 -31.66 -23.73
CA GLY A 753 -9.76 -32.40 -24.09
C GLY A 753 -8.53 -31.54 -24.28
N PRO A 754 -7.37 -32.15 -24.61
CA PRO A 754 -6.10 -31.46 -24.71
C PRO A 754 -6.13 -30.39 -25.81
N ASN A 755 -5.34 -29.32 -25.59
CA ASN A 755 -5.20 -28.25 -26.56
C ASN A 755 -4.62 -28.80 -27.89
N PRO A 756 -5.23 -28.50 -29.06
CA PRO A 756 -4.73 -28.96 -30.37
C PRO A 756 -3.29 -28.53 -30.68
N TYR A 757 -2.81 -27.45 -30.06
CA TYR A 757 -1.44 -26.95 -30.21
C TYR A 757 -0.46 -27.58 -29.22
N ASN A 758 -0.94 -28.37 -28.26
CA ASN A 758 -0.07 -29.09 -27.33
C ASN A 758 0.72 -30.14 -28.12
N LYS A 759 1.98 -29.83 -28.45
CA LYS A 759 2.90 -30.75 -29.10
C LYS A 759 3.54 -31.60 -28.00
N THR A 760 2.86 -32.67 -27.59
CA THR A 760 3.45 -33.73 -26.77
C THR A 760 4.62 -34.40 -27.45
#